data_84162336779d4b9a2f0b4d2b0a216075
#
_entry.id   84162336779d4b9a2f0b4d2b0a216075
#
_cell.length_a   1.000
_cell.length_b   1.000
_cell.length_c   1.000
_cell.angle_alpha   90.00
_cell.angle_beta   90.00
_cell.angle_gamma   90.00
#
_symmetry.space_group_name_H-M   'P 1'
#
loop_
_entity.id
_entity.type
_entity.pdbx_description
1 polymer ?
#
loop_
_entity_poly.entity_id
_entity_poly.type
_entity_poly.pdbx_seq_one_letter_code
_entity_poly.pdbx_strand_id
1 'polypeptide(L)'
;MEISIIALPLLASIISGFFGKFIGDRNSEIVTSLMVSISAILSALVLYEVIVNQYQENIIIATWINSGSLDVNWSIKIDSLSAVMLVVVTSVSALVHIYSIGYMSHDPHKPRFMAYLSLFTFAMLMLVTSDNFIQLFFGWEGVGLCSYFLIGFWFKKDTANSAAIKAFVVNRVGDFGFALGIFLIFYLFGTVNYAEVFEQIPSIVDKNLVFLGIKVSAIDLICLLLFIGAMGKSAQILLHTWLPDAMEGPTPVSALIHAATMVTAGVFLVVRCSPIYEYSELALNVITIVGMSTAFFAATVALVQTDIKKIIAYSTCSQLGYMFFAAGVGAYNVAMFHLFTHAFFKALLFLGSGSVIHAFKDEQDINKMGGVWKKLPYTYVLMIIGTLALTGFPFLSGFYSKDAIIEFAYLRGNTTGYYAAGIGIFTALLTSIYSWRLMFKTFHGEYNNKKVSIEDTHESPVVMLIPLILLSIGAVFAGFTFKELFIGYDGINNFWKDSIFFLEPLSNDHPPLWFLILTPTLVILSIPIAYYLFVKNKNLPEQIANINNPLYKFLLNKWYFDELYDTLFVRPSKSLGLFLWKFFDLKIIDGFGPDGISTLIKKFSIKANKFQSGFIYQYAFVMLLGFSALLTFLIVK
;
A
#
# COMPACT_ATOMS: atom_id res chain seq x y z
N MET A 1 -27.39 6.37 -6.39
CA MET A 1 -26.48 6.98 -5.39
C MET A 1 -25.11 6.29 -5.46
N GLU A 2 -25.06 4.98 -5.47
CA GLU A 2 -23.87 4.12 -5.40
C GLU A 2 -22.92 4.34 -6.59
N ILE A 3 -23.47 4.37 -7.81
CA ILE A 3 -22.69 4.68 -9.04
C ILE A 3 -22.02 6.05 -8.94
N SER A 4 -22.73 7.05 -8.38
CA SER A 4 -22.20 8.41 -8.26
C SER A 4 -21.00 8.49 -7.31
N ILE A 5 -20.96 7.67 -6.25
CA ILE A 5 -19.81 7.61 -5.31
C ILE A 5 -18.52 7.29 -6.06
N ILE A 6 -18.58 6.35 -7.00
CA ILE A 6 -17.42 5.89 -7.76
C ILE A 6 -17.16 6.79 -8.99
N ALA A 7 -18.22 7.23 -9.66
CA ALA A 7 -18.08 8.02 -10.88
C ALA A 7 -17.55 9.44 -10.64
N LEU A 8 -17.89 10.08 -9.51
CA LEU A 8 -17.45 11.44 -9.22
C LEU A 8 -15.92 11.59 -9.14
N PRO A 9 -15.17 10.74 -8.42
CA PRO A 9 -13.71 10.82 -8.42
C PRO A 9 -13.10 10.57 -9.81
N LEU A 10 -13.68 9.67 -10.62
CA LEU A 10 -13.24 9.44 -11.99
C LEU A 10 -13.43 10.69 -12.85
N LEU A 11 -14.61 11.28 -12.82
CA LEU A 11 -14.93 12.52 -13.55
C LEU A 11 -14.01 13.67 -13.09
N ALA A 12 -13.78 13.80 -11.80
CA ALA A 12 -12.84 14.77 -11.24
C ALA A 12 -11.45 14.61 -11.82
N SER A 13 -10.95 13.36 -11.89
CA SER A 13 -9.66 13.04 -12.48
C SER A 13 -9.59 13.37 -13.97
N ILE A 14 -10.63 13.03 -14.75
CA ILE A 14 -10.71 13.32 -16.18
C ILE A 14 -10.70 14.83 -16.42
N ILE A 15 -11.55 15.57 -15.71
CA ILE A 15 -11.66 17.03 -15.86
C ILE A 15 -10.35 17.72 -15.51
N SER A 16 -9.75 17.39 -14.37
CA SER A 16 -8.50 18.02 -13.95
C SER A 16 -7.30 17.56 -14.78
N GLY A 17 -7.26 16.28 -15.19
CA GLY A 17 -6.13 15.71 -15.93
C GLY A 17 -6.06 16.17 -17.39
N PHE A 18 -7.18 16.13 -18.11
CA PHE A 18 -7.22 16.49 -19.54
C PHE A 18 -7.52 17.96 -19.78
N PHE A 19 -8.37 18.56 -18.96
CA PHE A 19 -8.81 19.94 -19.15
C PHE A 19 -8.19 20.92 -18.15
N GLY A 20 -7.31 20.48 -17.25
CA GLY A 20 -6.70 21.31 -16.21
C GLY A 20 -6.00 22.57 -16.74
N LYS A 21 -5.37 22.49 -17.92
CA LYS A 21 -4.75 23.66 -18.57
C LYS A 21 -5.77 24.71 -19.00
N PHE A 22 -6.99 24.31 -19.34
CA PHE A 22 -8.05 25.21 -19.80
C PHE A 22 -8.82 25.82 -18.63
N ILE A 23 -9.11 25.00 -17.59
CA ILE A 23 -9.87 25.48 -16.43
C ILE A 23 -9.00 26.20 -15.41
N GLY A 24 -7.68 26.01 -15.46
CA GLY A 24 -6.70 26.60 -14.54
C GLY A 24 -6.57 25.85 -13.21
N ASP A 25 -5.52 26.20 -12.48
CA ASP A 25 -5.12 25.52 -11.24
C ASP A 25 -6.20 25.54 -10.18
N ARG A 26 -6.73 26.74 -9.88
CA ARG A 26 -7.73 26.95 -8.82
C ARG A 26 -9.05 26.19 -9.08
N ASN A 27 -9.51 26.18 -10.33
CA ASN A 27 -10.74 25.47 -10.67
C ASN A 27 -10.53 23.95 -10.64
N SER A 28 -9.34 23.46 -11.01
CA SER A 28 -8.97 22.05 -10.86
C SER A 28 -9.00 21.61 -9.39
N GLU A 29 -8.43 22.43 -8.49
CA GLU A 29 -8.45 22.18 -7.04
C GLU A 29 -9.89 22.16 -6.49
N ILE A 30 -10.74 23.11 -6.90
CA ILE A 30 -12.14 23.20 -6.44
C ILE A 30 -12.96 22.02 -6.96
N VAL A 31 -12.90 21.73 -8.26
CA VAL A 31 -13.71 20.67 -8.89
C VAL A 31 -13.37 19.30 -8.28
N THR A 32 -12.08 18.97 -8.15
CA THR A 32 -11.66 17.67 -7.60
C THR A 32 -12.04 17.55 -6.13
N SER A 33 -11.77 18.58 -5.32
CA SER A 33 -12.10 18.57 -3.89
C SER A 33 -13.63 18.49 -3.66
N LEU A 34 -14.42 19.22 -4.46
CA LEU A 34 -15.88 19.21 -4.35
C LEU A 34 -16.46 17.84 -4.72
N MET A 35 -16.05 17.26 -5.87
CA MET A 35 -16.58 15.97 -6.33
C MET A 35 -16.24 14.84 -5.36
N VAL A 36 -15.02 14.80 -4.83
CA VAL A 36 -14.64 13.79 -3.83
C VAL A 36 -15.36 14.03 -2.49
N SER A 37 -15.60 15.30 -2.10
CA SER A 37 -16.39 15.61 -0.90
C SER A 37 -17.86 15.19 -1.03
N ILE A 38 -18.45 15.37 -2.20
CA ILE A 38 -19.81 14.86 -2.48
C ILE A 38 -19.81 13.33 -2.39
N SER A 39 -18.81 12.67 -2.96
CA SER A 39 -18.65 11.21 -2.86
C SER A 39 -18.58 10.76 -1.39
N ALA A 40 -17.87 11.51 -0.52
CA ALA A 40 -17.80 11.22 0.91
C ALA A 40 -19.16 11.36 1.62
N ILE A 41 -19.92 12.39 1.31
CA ILE A 41 -21.27 12.57 1.85
C ILE A 41 -22.19 11.42 1.42
N LEU A 42 -22.17 11.06 0.14
CA LEU A 42 -22.97 9.95 -0.38
C LEU A 42 -22.56 8.61 0.26
N SER A 43 -21.27 8.38 0.49
CA SER A 43 -20.77 7.18 1.18
C SER A 43 -21.26 7.11 2.62
N ALA A 44 -21.30 8.24 3.33
CA ALA A 44 -21.85 8.29 4.68
C ALA A 44 -23.37 7.98 4.71
N LEU A 45 -24.11 8.42 3.70
CA LEU A 45 -25.54 8.08 3.55
C LEU A 45 -25.73 6.58 3.27
N VAL A 46 -24.88 5.97 2.41
CA VAL A 46 -24.91 4.51 2.18
C VAL A 46 -24.63 3.75 3.46
N LEU A 47 -23.60 4.15 4.24
CA LEU A 47 -23.33 3.51 5.52
C LEU A 47 -24.52 3.63 6.49
N TYR A 48 -25.17 4.79 6.53
CA TYR A 48 -26.37 4.98 7.34
C TYR A 48 -27.50 4.02 6.93
N GLU A 49 -27.76 3.87 5.63
CA GLU A 49 -28.75 2.91 5.11
C GLU A 49 -28.40 1.46 5.44
N VAL A 50 -27.11 1.10 5.36
CA VAL A 50 -26.63 -0.23 5.74
C VAL A 50 -26.84 -0.49 7.24
N ILE A 51 -26.57 0.50 8.11
CA ILE A 51 -26.73 0.36 9.56
C ILE A 51 -28.19 0.27 9.96
N VAL A 52 -29.04 1.16 9.43
CA VAL A 52 -30.44 1.32 9.86
C VAL A 52 -31.37 0.35 9.16
N ASN A 53 -31.23 0.23 7.83
CA ASN A 53 -32.14 -0.54 6.99
C ASN A 53 -31.56 -1.89 6.55
N GLN A 54 -30.35 -2.25 7.01
CA GLN A 54 -29.61 -3.46 6.59
C GLN A 54 -29.52 -3.57 5.05
N TYR A 55 -29.33 -2.40 4.39
CA TYR A 55 -29.28 -2.31 2.93
C TYR A 55 -28.09 -3.07 2.38
N GLN A 56 -28.38 -3.99 1.47
CA GLN A 56 -27.38 -4.74 0.71
C GLN A 56 -27.84 -4.82 -0.74
N GLU A 57 -26.95 -4.57 -1.68
CA GLU A 57 -27.27 -4.61 -3.10
C GLU A 57 -26.05 -4.98 -3.92
N ASN A 58 -26.29 -5.67 -5.05
CA ASN A 58 -25.30 -5.92 -6.08
C ASN A 58 -25.79 -5.35 -7.40
N ILE A 59 -25.23 -4.22 -7.84
CA ILE A 59 -25.64 -3.46 -9.02
C ILE A 59 -24.74 -3.85 -10.18
N ILE A 60 -25.26 -4.58 -11.15
CA ILE A 60 -24.53 -4.90 -12.39
C ILE A 60 -24.63 -3.69 -13.33
N ILE A 61 -23.47 -3.13 -13.71
CA ILE A 61 -23.38 -1.97 -14.62
C ILE A 61 -23.28 -2.46 -16.07
N ALA A 62 -22.40 -3.44 -16.33
CA ALA A 62 -22.15 -3.99 -17.66
C ALA A 62 -21.48 -5.36 -17.58
N THR A 63 -21.63 -6.19 -18.60
CA THR A 63 -20.80 -7.37 -18.79
C THR A 63 -19.44 -6.94 -19.30
N TRP A 64 -18.37 -7.34 -18.60
CA TRP A 64 -17.01 -6.97 -18.98
C TRP A 64 -16.32 -8.04 -19.82
N ILE A 65 -16.29 -9.28 -19.31
CA ILE A 65 -15.68 -10.40 -20.01
C ILE A 65 -16.71 -11.51 -20.09
N ASN A 66 -16.97 -11.99 -21.32
CA ASN A 66 -17.80 -13.17 -21.55
C ASN A 66 -17.06 -14.03 -22.57
N SER A 67 -16.45 -15.13 -22.09
CA SER A 67 -15.66 -16.04 -22.92
C SER A 67 -15.72 -17.46 -22.39
N GLY A 68 -16.47 -18.33 -23.07
CA GLY A 68 -16.69 -19.70 -22.63
C GLY A 68 -17.43 -19.76 -21.29
N SER A 69 -16.82 -20.39 -20.29
CA SER A 69 -17.35 -20.42 -18.91
C SER A 69 -16.98 -19.22 -18.05
N LEU A 70 -16.09 -18.34 -18.53
CA LEU A 70 -15.69 -17.15 -17.81
C LEU A 70 -16.68 -16.01 -18.09
N ASP A 71 -17.50 -15.69 -17.10
CA ASP A 71 -18.39 -14.54 -17.11
C ASP A 71 -18.00 -13.57 -15.99
N VAL A 72 -17.67 -12.34 -16.35
CA VAL A 72 -17.22 -11.27 -15.43
C VAL A 72 -18.01 -10.03 -15.69
N ASN A 73 -18.77 -9.62 -14.70
CA ASN A 73 -19.53 -8.39 -14.74
C ASN A 73 -18.75 -7.24 -14.10
N TRP A 74 -19.03 -6.04 -14.60
CA TRP A 74 -18.64 -4.80 -13.96
C TRP A 74 -19.77 -4.39 -13.04
N SER A 75 -19.55 -4.47 -11.73
CA SER A 75 -20.61 -4.37 -10.73
C SER A 75 -20.20 -3.57 -9.51
N ILE A 76 -21.17 -3.18 -8.70
CA ILE A 76 -20.99 -2.49 -7.43
C ILE A 76 -21.70 -3.32 -6.36
N LYS A 77 -20.92 -3.94 -5.48
CA LYS A 77 -21.42 -4.66 -4.31
C LYS A 77 -21.43 -3.75 -3.09
N ILE A 78 -22.61 -3.54 -2.54
CA ILE A 78 -22.82 -2.83 -1.29
C ILE A 78 -23.22 -3.81 -0.21
N ASP A 79 -22.39 -3.90 0.82
CA ASP A 79 -22.61 -4.62 2.06
C ASP A 79 -21.90 -3.87 3.20
N SER A 80 -21.95 -4.35 4.42
CA SER A 80 -21.35 -3.68 5.58
C SER A 80 -19.85 -3.45 5.40
N LEU A 81 -19.13 -4.42 4.83
CA LEU A 81 -17.68 -4.32 4.62
C LEU A 81 -17.33 -3.25 3.56
N SER A 82 -18.02 -3.26 2.43
CA SER A 82 -17.82 -2.24 1.39
C SER A 82 -18.27 -0.85 1.84
N ALA A 83 -19.38 -0.73 2.57
CA ALA A 83 -19.88 0.54 3.09
C ALA A 83 -18.91 1.21 4.07
N VAL A 84 -18.31 0.44 4.99
CA VAL A 84 -17.24 0.93 5.88
C VAL A 84 -16.06 1.44 5.07
N MET A 85 -15.61 0.67 4.08
CA MET A 85 -14.47 1.08 3.24
C MET A 85 -14.79 2.28 2.36
N LEU A 86 -16.02 2.41 1.83
CA LEU A 86 -16.44 3.60 1.10
C LEU A 86 -16.30 4.86 1.94
N VAL A 87 -16.78 4.84 3.19
CA VAL A 87 -16.66 6.00 4.10
C VAL A 87 -15.21 6.29 4.43
N VAL A 88 -14.41 5.28 4.77
CA VAL A 88 -13.00 5.45 5.11
C VAL A 88 -12.22 6.07 3.95
N VAL A 89 -12.36 5.51 2.75
CA VAL A 89 -11.63 5.95 1.56
C VAL A 89 -12.04 7.36 1.14
N THR A 90 -13.33 7.62 1.02
CA THR A 90 -13.82 8.91 0.51
C THR A 90 -13.64 10.06 1.51
N SER A 91 -13.86 9.82 2.81
CA SER A 91 -13.68 10.85 3.85
C SER A 91 -12.22 11.30 3.95
N VAL A 92 -11.29 10.34 4.05
CA VAL A 92 -9.87 10.66 4.11
C VAL A 92 -9.41 11.32 2.81
N SER A 93 -9.85 10.80 1.65
CA SER A 93 -9.50 11.39 0.36
C SER A 93 -10.01 12.82 0.23
N ALA A 94 -11.25 13.12 0.63
CA ALA A 94 -11.80 14.48 0.60
C ALA A 94 -10.96 15.45 1.44
N LEU A 95 -10.59 15.04 2.66
CA LEU A 95 -9.76 15.85 3.55
C LEU A 95 -8.34 16.03 3.01
N VAL A 96 -7.76 15.00 2.37
CA VAL A 96 -6.47 15.09 1.69
C VAL A 96 -6.52 16.03 0.50
N HIS A 97 -7.60 16.02 -0.30
CA HIS A 97 -7.77 16.97 -1.42
C HIS A 97 -7.81 18.41 -0.91
N ILE A 98 -8.60 18.70 0.12
CA ILE A 98 -8.69 20.04 0.72
C ILE A 98 -7.33 20.48 1.29
N TYR A 99 -6.64 19.60 2.02
CA TYR A 99 -5.30 19.87 2.55
C TYR A 99 -4.29 20.19 1.44
N SER A 100 -4.40 19.47 0.31
CA SER A 100 -3.49 19.62 -0.84
C SER A 100 -3.55 20.98 -1.50
N ILE A 101 -4.68 21.70 -1.42
CA ILE A 101 -4.80 23.08 -1.90
C ILE A 101 -3.75 23.99 -1.25
N GLY A 102 -3.58 23.85 0.08
CA GLY A 102 -2.57 24.62 0.82
C GLY A 102 -1.16 24.08 0.62
N TYR A 103 -0.98 22.76 0.74
CA TYR A 103 0.33 22.12 0.70
C TYR A 103 1.02 22.29 -0.66
N MET A 104 0.28 22.13 -1.78
CA MET A 104 0.79 22.26 -3.15
C MET A 104 0.71 23.69 -3.71
N SER A 105 0.45 24.71 -2.88
CA SER A 105 0.21 26.09 -3.34
C SER A 105 1.35 26.67 -4.18
N HIS A 106 2.58 26.23 -3.99
CA HIS A 106 3.77 26.69 -4.73
C HIS A 106 4.19 25.74 -5.87
N ASP A 107 3.53 24.58 -6.04
CA ASP A 107 3.88 23.62 -7.10
C ASP A 107 3.26 24.03 -8.45
N PRO A 108 4.01 24.01 -9.57
CA PRO A 108 3.51 24.41 -10.87
C PRO A 108 2.60 23.36 -11.54
N HIS A 109 2.44 22.17 -10.96
CA HIS A 109 1.72 21.05 -11.57
C HIS A 109 0.49 20.59 -10.75
N LYS A 110 -0.23 21.55 -10.13
CA LYS A 110 -1.39 21.28 -9.27
C LYS A 110 -2.49 20.46 -9.97
N PRO A 111 -2.94 20.77 -11.22
CA PRO A 111 -4.00 20.00 -11.86
C PRO A 111 -3.65 18.53 -12.03
N ARG A 112 -2.38 18.23 -12.40
CA ARG A 112 -1.88 16.85 -12.52
C ARG A 112 -1.90 16.13 -11.18
N PHE A 113 -1.50 16.82 -10.10
CA PHE A 113 -1.51 16.26 -8.75
C PHE A 113 -2.93 15.90 -8.31
N MET A 114 -3.86 16.82 -8.46
CA MET A 114 -5.26 16.63 -8.09
C MET A 114 -5.94 15.54 -8.92
N ALA A 115 -5.60 15.44 -10.22
CA ALA A 115 -6.09 14.38 -11.09
C ALA A 115 -5.60 13.00 -10.61
N TYR A 116 -4.34 12.86 -10.24
CA TYR A 116 -3.79 11.59 -9.75
C TYR A 116 -4.40 11.17 -8.40
N LEU A 117 -4.63 12.12 -7.49
CA LEU A 117 -5.31 11.83 -6.22
C LEU A 117 -6.74 11.32 -6.45
N SER A 118 -7.48 11.98 -7.35
CA SER A 118 -8.86 11.58 -7.68
C SER A 118 -8.89 10.22 -8.38
N LEU A 119 -7.96 9.96 -9.32
CA LEU A 119 -7.84 8.66 -10.00
C LEU A 119 -7.52 7.53 -9.02
N PHE A 120 -6.64 7.80 -8.07
CA PHE A 120 -6.30 6.85 -7.01
C PHE A 120 -7.52 6.52 -6.14
N THR A 121 -8.31 7.53 -5.80
CA THR A 121 -9.57 7.35 -5.04
C THR A 121 -10.55 6.49 -5.84
N PHE A 122 -10.75 6.78 -7.12
CA PHE A 122 -11.58 5.96 -8.01
C PHE A 122 -11.15 4.49 -8.04
N ALA A 123 -9.84 4.24 -8.26
CA ALA A 123 -9.31 2.88 -8.31
C ALA A 123 -9.54 2.10 -7.01
N MET A 124 -9.39 2.78 -5.85
CA MET A 124 -9.65 2.16 -4.55
C MET A 124 -11.15 1.88 -4.33
N LEU A 125 -12.05 2.77 -4.79
CA LEU A 125 -13.48 2.54 -4.71
C LEU A 125 -13.91 1.35 -5.58
N MET A 126 -13.34 1.21 -6.79
CA MET A 126 -13.55 0.04 -7.66
C MET A 126 -13.09 -1.27 -7.00
N LEU A 127 -11.99 -1.21 -6.24
CA LEU A 127 -11.49 -2.37 -5.50
C LEU A 127 -12.47 -2.81 -4.42
N VAL A 128 -12.91 -1.89 -3.55
CA VAL A 128 -13.70 -2.23 -2.36
C VAL A 128 -15.15 -2.56 -2.65
N THR A 129 -15.66 -2.16 -3.82
CA THR A 129 -17.03 -2.45 -4.27
C THR A 129 -17.13 -3.59 -5.28
N SER A 130 -16.04 -4.33 -5.53
CA SER A 130 -16.06 -5.49 -6.42
C SER A 130 -16.94 -6.61 -5.89
N ASP A 131 -17.61 -7.34 -6.79
CA ASP A 131 -18.35 -8.58 -6.51
C ASP A 131 -17.64 -9.85 -7.00
N ASN A 132 -16.50 -9.67 -7.67
CA ASN A 132 -15.71 -10.75 -8.24
C ASN A 132 -14.20 -10.47 -8.14
N PHE A 133 -13.41 -11.52 -8.22
CA PHE A 133 -11.95 -11.45 -8.06
C PHE A 133 -11.25 -10.70 -9.20
N ILE A 134 -11.77 -10.68 -10.43
CA ILE A 134 -11.15 -10.00 -11.56
C ILE A 134 -11.36 -8.48 -11.46
N GLN A 135 -12.55 -8.03 -11.09
CA GLN A 135 -12.79 -6.61 -10.84
C GLN A 135 -11.99 -6.12 -9.61
N LEU A 136 -11.89 -6.93 -8.56
CA LEU A 136 -11.01 -6.66 -7.42
C LEU A 136 -9.57 -6.45 -7.89
N PHE A 137 -9.07 -7.35 -8.76
CA PHE A 137 -7.72 -7.26 -9.32
C PHE A 137 -7.53 -6.02 -10.20
N PHE A 138 -8.55 -5.61 -10.97
CA PHE A 138 -8.52 -4.34 -11.71
C PHE A 138 -8.29 -3.14 -10.80
N GLY A 139 -9.08 -3.01 -9.73
CA GLY A 139 -8.87 -1.95 -8.74
C GLY A 139 -7.52 -2.05 -8.05
N TRP A 140 -7.06 -3.27 -7.75
CA TRP A 140 -5.77 -3.58 -7.16
C TRP A 140 -4.58 -3.08 -7.99
N GLU A 141 -4.62 -3.32 -9.30
CA GLU A 141 -3.64 -2.81 -10.24
C GLU A 141 -3.76 -1.30 -10.45
N GLY A 142 -5.00 -0.80 -10.45
CA GLY A 142 -5.28 0.63 -10.56
C GLY A 142 -4.65 1.44 -9.42
N VAL A 143 -4.81 1.02 -8.16
CA VAL A 143 -4.16 1.69 -7.03
C VAL A 143 -2.64 1.55 -7.08
N GLY A 144 -2.12 0.43 -7.59
CA GLY A 144 -0.70 0.22 -7.82
C GLY A 144 -0.12 1.22 -8.81
N LEU A 145 -0.77 1.39 -9.96
CA LEU A 145 -0.36 2.35 -10.99
C LEU A 145 -0.46 3.80 -10.51
N CYS A 146 -1.57 4.15 -9.86
CA CYS A 146 -1.74 5.51 -9.34
C CYS A 146 -0.71 5.83 -8.25
N SER A 147 -0.35 4.87 -7.40
CA SER A 147 0.70 5.05 -6.40
C SER A 147 2.07 5.30 -7.05
N TYR A 148 2.39 4.61 -8.14
CA TYR A 148 3.59 4.86 -8.92
C TYR A 148 3.66 6.30 -9.42
N PHE A 149 2.57 6.83 -10.00
CA PHE A 149 2.50 8.22 -10.46
C PHE A 149 2.59 9.24 -9.32
N LEU A 150 2.03 8.92 -8.17
CA LEU A 150 2.01 9.80 -7.00
C LEU A 150 3.34 9.81 -6.24
N ILE A 151 3.99 8.66 -6.06
CA ILE A 151 5.32 8.56 -5.44
C ILE A 151 6.36 9.25 -6.34
N GLY A 152 6.30 8.97 -7.65
CA GLY A 152 7.15 9.59 -8.67
C GLY A 152 6.68 10.96 -9.15
N PHE A 153 5.79 11.66 -8.41
CA PHE A 153 5.23 12.93 -8.85
C PHE A 153 6.28 13.97 -9.21
N TRP A 154 7.33 14.08 -8.42
CA TRP A 154 8.50 14.89 -8.71
C TRP A 154 9.54 14.12 -9.55
N PHE A 155 9.13 13.70 -10.74
CA PHE A 155 9.91 12.83 -11.66
C PHE A 155 11.30 13.37 -12.08
N LYS A 156 11.61 14.63 -11.77
CA LYS A 156 12.95 15.21 -11.96
C LYS A 156 13.92 14.82 -10.82
N LYS A 157 13.43 14.23 -9.72
CA LYS A 157 14.24 13.73 -8.62
C LYS A 157 14.51 12.23 -8.84
N ASP A 158 15.77 11.84 -8.97
CA ASP A 158 16.17 10.44 -9.16
C ASP A 158 15.75 9.55 -7.99
N THR A 159 15.75 10.09 -6.77
CA THR A 159 15.29 9.38 -5.56
C THR A 159 13.80 9.04 -5.65
N ALA A 160 12.96 9.97 -6.11
CA ALA A 160 11.54 9.75 -6.29
C ALA A 160 11.24 8.72 -7.39
N ASN A 161 11.99 8.77 -8.51
CA ASN A 161 11.87 7.78 -9.58
C ASN A 161 12.27 6.38 -9.11
N SER A 162 13.40 6.26 -8.42
CA SER A 162 13.86 4.98 -7.85
C SER A 162 12.85 4.42 -6.84
N ALA A 163 12.29 5.26 -5.98
CA ALA A 163 11.28 4.88 -5.01
C ALA A 163 9.98 4.41 -5.68
N ALA A 164 9.51 5.12 -6.72
CA ALA A 164 8.33 4.75 -7.49
C ALA A 164 8.51 3.40 -8.21
N ILE A 165 9.65 3.19 -8.87
CA ILE A 165 9.99 1.92 -9.53
C ILE A 165 10.04 0.78 -8.49
N LYS A 166 10.72 1.00 -7.34
CA LYS A 166 10.79 0.00 -6.27
C LYS A 166 9.40 -0.36 -5.76
N ALA A 167 8.55 0.64 -5.47
CA ALA A 167 7.19 0.41 -5.02
C ALA A 167 6.38 -0.39 -6.05
N PHE A 168 6.48 -0.05 -7.33
CA PHE A 168 5.79 -0.77 -8.39
C PHE A 168 6.25 -2.22 -8.53
N VAL A 169 7.57 -2.47 -8.59
CA VAL A 169 8.15 -3.81 -8.79
C VAL A 169 7.88 -4.73 -7.59
N VAL A 170 8.09 -4.24 -6.35
CA VAL A 170 7.84 -5.05 -5.15
C VAL A 170 6.37 -5.44 -5.03
N ASN A 171 5.46 -4.50 -5.30
CA ASN A 171 4.02 -4.81 -5.33
C ASN A 171 3.69 -5.83 -6.42
N ARG A 172 4.33 -5.76 -7.60
CA ARG A 172 4.10 -6.69 -8.71
C ARG A 172 4.44 -8.14 -8.33
N VAL A 173 5.42 -8.36 -7.46
CA VAL A 173 5.70 -9.71 -6.92
C VAL A 173 4.50 -10.24 -6.14
N GLY A 174 3.89 -9.41 -5.30
CA GLY A 174 2.65 -9.77 -4.60
C GLY A 174 1.48 -9.99 -5.56
N ASP A 175 1.31 -9.10 -6.54
CA ASP A 175 0.23 -9.14 -7.52
C ASP A 175 0.29 -10.42 -8.38
N PHE A 176 1.49 -10.93 -8.66
CA PHE A 176 1.66 -12.21 -9.34
C PHE A 176 1.11 -13.39 -8.52
N GLY A 177 1.42 -13.43 -7.22
CA GLY A 177 0.83 -14.43 -6.31
C GLY A 177 -0.70 -14.35 -6.28
N PHE A 178 -1.23 -13.11 -6.20
CA PHE A 178 -2.67 -12.87 -6.23
C PHE A 178 -3.33 -13.38 -7.53
N ALA A 179 -2.74 -13.07 -8.69
CA ALA A 179 -3.23 -13.54 -9.98
C ALA A 179 -3.25 -15.08 -10.08
N LEU A 180 -2.20 -15.74 -9.59
CA LEU A 180 -2.18 -17.22 -9.52
C LEU A 180 -3.29 -17.76 -8.60
N GLY A 181 -3.58 -17.08 -7.49
CA GLY A 181 -4.71 -17.40 -6.62
C GLY A 181 -6.05 -17.31 -7.35
N ILE A 182 -6.27 -16.24 -8.12
CA ILE A 182 -7.48 -16.06 -8.95
C ILE A 182 -7.60 -17.17 -10.03
N PHE A 183 -6.50 -17.47 -10.70
CA PHE A 183 -6.51 -18.56 -11.71
C PHE A 183 -6.81 -19.92 -11.08
N LEU A 184 -6.30 -20.18 -9.89
CA LEU A 184 -6.60 -21.41 -9.15
C LEU A 184 -8.07 -21.45 -8.71
N ILE A 185 -8.64 -20.34 -8.26
CA ILE A 185 -10.07 -20.22 -7.96
C ILE A 185 -10.89 -20.57 -9.20
N PHE A 186 -10.62 -19.92 -10.33
CA PHE A 186 -11.34 -20.21 -11.57
C PHE A 186 -11.20 -21.67 -12.02
N TYR A 187 -9.99 -22.23 -11.90
CA TYR A 187 -9.74 -23.64 -12.25
C TYR A 187 -10.54 -24.63 -11.40
N LEU A 188 -10.76 -24.32 -10.13
CA LEU A 188 -11.44 -25.23 -9.20
C LEU A 188 -12.96 -25.08 -9.18
N PHE A 189 -13.45 -23.85 -9.32
CA PHE A 189 -14.87 -23.51 -9.17
C PHE A 189 -15.57 -23.18 -10.51
N GLY A 190 -14.80 -22.91 -11.58
CA GLY A 190 -15.36 -22.52 -12.89
C GLY A 190 -15.93 -21.10 -12.92
N THR A 191 -15.82 -20.35 -11.83
CA THR A 191 -16.32 -18.98 -11.66
C THR A 191 -15.34 -18.14 -10.85
N VAL A 192 -15.48 -16.80 -10.95
CA VAL A 192 -14.72 -15.83 -10.16
C VAL A 192 -15.63 -14.92 -9.31
N ASN A 193 -16.94 -15.12 -9.36
CA ASN A 193 -17.90 -14.38 -8.55
C ASN A 193 -17.84 -14.82 -7.08
N TYR A 194 -17.85 -13.85 -6.16
CA TYR A 194 -17.70 -14.15 -4.72
C TYR A 194 -18.79 -15.08 -4.20
N ALA A 195 -20.06 -14.79 -4.51
CA ALA A 195 -21.18 -15.58 -3.99
C ALA A 195 -21.07 -17.04 -4.41
N GLU A 196 -20.82 -17.29 -5.70
CA GLU A 196 -20.72 -18.62 -6.27
C GLU A 196 -19.48 -19.39 -5.75
N VAL A 197 -18.35 -18.70 -5.57
CA VAL A 197 -17.12 -19.30 -5.02
C VAL A 197 -17.33 -19.65 -3.56
N PHE A 198 -17.86 -18.75 -2.74
CA PHE A 198 -18.02 -18.95 -1.30
C PHE A 198 -19.03 -20.05 -0.98
N GLU A 199 -20.11 -20.18 -1.75
CA GLU A 199 -21.08 -21.28 -1.62
C GLU A 199 -20.45 -22.65 -1.87
N GLN A 200 -19.48 -22.74 -2.79
CA GLN A 200 -18.84 -23.99 -3.17
C GLN A 200 -17.66 -24.41 -2.27
N ILE A 201 -17.15 -23.53 -1.39
CA ILE A 201 -15.99 -23.83 -0.53
C ILE A 201 -16.14 -25.14 0.24
N PRO A 202 -17.26 -25.45 0.92
CA PRO A 202 -17.39 -26.67 1.70
C PRO A 202 -17.18 -27.96 0.85
N SER A 203 -17.43 -27.88 -0.46
CA SER A 203 -17.29 -29.05 -1.36
C SER A 203 -15.84 -29.40 -1.71
N ILE A 204 -14.90 -28.50 -1.49
CA ILE A 204 -13.49 -28.69 -1.86
C ILE A 204 -12.53 -28.72 -0.65
N VAL A 205 -13.04 -28.69 0.58
CA VAL A 205 -12.21 -28.69 1.81
C VAL A 205 -11.20 -29.84 1.81
N ASP A 206 -11.62 -31.03 1.43
CA ASP A 206 -10.76 -32.23 1.41
C ASP A 206 -9.98 -32.42 0.10
N LYS A 207 -10.13 -31.50 -0.87
CA LYS A 207 -9.48 -31.62 -2.18
C LYS A 207 -8.00 -31.29 -2.09
N ASN A 208 -7.18 -32.23 -2.57
CA ASN A 208 -5.73 -32.06 -2.63
C ASN A 208 -5.27 -31.90 -4.09
N LEU A 209 -4.28 -31.05 -4.28
CA LEU A 209 -3.60 -30.80 -5.55
C LEU A 209 -2.14 -31.22 -5.44
N VAL A 210 -1.53 -31.57 -6.58
CA VAL A 210 -0.09 -31.76 -6.67
C VAL A 210 0.51 -30.46 -7.20
N PHE A 211 1.20 -29.72 -6.35
CA PHE A 211 1.87 -28.48 -6.69
C PHE A 211 3.37 -28.64 -6.48
N LEU A 212 4.16 -28.45 -7.53
CA LEU A 212 5.63 -28.65 -7.54
C LEU A 212 6.07 -30.04 -6.99
N GLY A 213 5.27 -31.07 -7.25
CA GLY A 213 5.55 -32.44 -6.79
C GLY A 213 5.15 -32.73 -5.33
N ILE A 214 4.59 -31.76 -4.61
CA ILE A 214 4.11 -31.87 -3.23
C ILE A 214 2.58 -31.90 -3.24
N LYS A 215 2.00 -32.78 -2.42
CA LYS A 215 0.55 -32.84 -2.21
C LYS A 215 0.14 -31.74 -1.23
N VAL A 216 -0.66 -30.78 -1.67
CA VAL A 216 -1.09 -29.60 -0.89
C VAL A 216 -2.62 -29.50 -0.92
N SER A 217 -3.24 -29.10 0.18
CA SER A 217 -4.67 -28.76 0.22
C SER A 217 -4.98 -27.64 -0.78
N ALA A 218 -6.06 -27.79 -1.54
CA ALA A 218 -6.48 -26.79 -2.51
C ALA A 218 -6.81 -25.44 -1.85
N ILE A 219 -7.48 -25.48 -0.71
CA ILE A 219 -7.86 -24.29 0.05
C ILE A 219 -6.62 -23.59 0.63
N ASP A 220 -5.69 -24.34 1.24
CA ASP A 220 -4.44 -23.77 1.76
C ASP A 220 -3.67 -23.05 0.66
N LEU A 221 -3.60 -23.64 -0.54
CA LEU A 221 -2.88 -23.04 -1.66
C LEU A 221 -3.55 -21.75 -2.13
N ILE A 222 -4.90 -21.74 -2.27
CA ILE A 222 -5.65 -20.52 -2.61
C ILE A 222 -5.36 -19.43 -1.57
N CYS A 223 -5.55 -19.73 -0.29
CA CYS A 223 -5.35 -18.80 0.81
C CYS A 223 -3.95 -18.19 0.82
N LEU A 224 -2.91 -19.02 0.68
CA LEU A 224 -1.52 -18.55 0.68
C LEU A 224 -1.22 -17.68 -0.55
N LEU A 225 -1.72 -18.03 -1.73
CA LEU A 225 -1.53 -17.24 -2.95
C LEU A 225 -2.24 -15.87 -2.86
N LEU A 226 -3.46 -15.82 -2.36
CA LEU A 226 -4.18 -14.56 -2.09
C LEU A 226 -3.44 -13.73 -1.04
N PHE A 227 -2.90 -14.37 0.01
CA PHE A 227 -2.16 -13.69 1.06
C PHE A 227 -0.84 -13.09 0.57
N ILE A 228 -0.12 -13.72 -0.38
CA ILE A 228 1.07 -13.13 -1.02
C ILE A 228 0.70 -11.78 -1.68
N GLY A 229 -0.45 -11.70 -2.35
CA GLY A 229 -0.98 -10.43 -2.85
C GLY A 229 -1.21 -9.40 -1.75
N ALA A 230 -1.89 -9.82 -0.67
CA ALA A 230 -2.14 -8.97 0.49
C ALA A 230 -0.85 -8.46 1.14
N MET A 231 0.19 -9.31 1.26
CA MET A 231 1.51 -8.94 1.80
C MET A 231 2.17 -7.82 0.98
N GLY A 232 2.04 -7.84 -0.34
CA GLY A 232 2.60 -6.81 -1.23
C GLY A 232 2.01 -5.44 -0.96
N LYS A 233 0.69 -5.27 -1.10
CA LYS A 233 0.01 -3.98 -0.91
C LYS A 233 0.09 -3.47 0.52
N SER A 234 0.00 -4.37 1.50
CA SER A 234 0.02 -4.00 2.92
C SER A 234 1.41 -4.05 3.54
N ALA A 235 2.45 -4.12 2.74
CA ALA A 235 3.85 -4.02 3.17
C ALA A 235 4.18 -4.91 4.37
N GLN A 236 3.79 -6.19 4.31
CA GLN A 236 4.16 -7.16 5.32
C GLN A 236 5.61 -7.59 5.14
N ILE A 237 6.22 -8.15 6.18
CA ILE A 237 7.62 -8.59 6.17
C ILE A 237 7.90 -9.38 4.89
N LEU A 238 9.10 -9.24 4.33
CA LEU A 238 9.55 -9.64 2.99
C LEU A 238 9.11 -8.70 1.86
N LEU A 239 7.88 -8.18 1.83
CA LEU A 239 7.41 -7.26 0.79
C LEU A 239 7.21 -5.81 1.27
N HIS A 240 7.81 -5.44 2.41
CA HIS A 240 7.64 -4.13 3.07
C HIS A 240 8.57 -3.03 2.57
N THR A 241 9.66 -3.36 1.88
CA THR A 241 10.79 -2.43 1.62
C THR A 241 10.42 -1.19 0.80
N TRP A 242 9.32 -1.23 0.06
CA TRP A 242 8.84 -0.11 -0.76
C TRP A 242 8.19 1.00 0.07
N LEU A 243 7.55 0.64 1.20
CA LEU A 243 6.67 1.56 1.94
C LEU A 243 7.42 2.75 2.55
N PRO A 244 8.58 2.61 3.21
CA PRO A 244 9.34 3.75 3.71
C PRO A 244 9.93 4.63 2.61
N ASP A 245 10.27 4.05 1.46
CA ASP A 245 10.83 4.79 0.34
C ASP A 245 9.74 5.57 -0.43
N ALA A 246 8.47 5.14 -0.35
CA ALA A 246 7.32 5.89 -0.85
C ALA A 246 7.17 7.29 -0.21
N MET A 247 7.89 7.58 0.86
CA MET A 247 7.96 8.92 1.50
C MET A 247 8.63 9.98 0.63
N GLU A 248 9.25 9.64 -0.49
CA GLU A 248 9.77 10.61 -1.49
C GLU A 248 8.65 11.40 -2.18
N GLY A 249 7.44 10.89 -2.22
CA GLY A 249 6.27 11.61 -2.72
C GLY A 249 5.80 12.76 -1.79
N PRO A 250 4.94 13.66 -2.30
CA PRO A 250 4.33 14.72 -1.49
C PRO A 250 3.59 14.18 -0.26
N THR A 251 3.62 14.91 0.85
CA THR A 251 3.03 14.43 2.12
C THR A 251 1.53 14.09 2.04
N PRO A 252 0.66 14.81 1.30
CA PRO A 252 -0.72 14.39 1.10
C PRO A 252 -0.86 12.99 0.47
N VAL A 253 0.06 12.63 -0.43
CA VAL A 253 0.14 11.28 -1.02
C VAL A 253 0.45 10.24 0.05
N SER A 254 1.44 10.54 0.92
CA SER A 254 1.77 9.66 2.05
C SER A 254 0.56 9.44 2.95
N ALA A 255 -0.20 10.50 3.27
CA ALA A 255 -1.41 10.38 4.06
C ALA A 255 -2.47 9.49 3.37
N LEU A 256 -2.72 9.70 2.08
CA LEU A 256 -3.75 8.94 1.35
C LEU A 256 -3.37 7.46 1.22
N ILE A 257 -2.16 7.15 0.74
CA ILE A 257 -1.70 5.77 0.54
C ILE A 257 -1.67 4.98 1.85
N HIS A 258 -1.20 5.59 2.95
CA HIS A 258 -0.85 4.88 4.17
C HIS A 258 -1.93 4.90 5.26
N ALA A 259 -2.93 5.78 5.17
CA ALA A 259 -3.98 5.84 6.19
C ALA A 259 -5.21 4.97 5.85
N ALA A 260 -5.75 5.09 4.63
CA ALA A 260 -7.09 4.64 4.34
C ALA A 260 -7.25 3.84 3.03
N THR A 261 -6.18 3.69 2.23
CA THR A 261 -6.35 3.19 0.85
C THR A 261 -5.44 2.01 0.53
N MET A 262 -4.39 2.18 -0.27
CA MET A 262 -3.60 1.08 -0.85
C MET A 262 -3.14 0.05 0.18
N VAL A 263 -2.60 0.51 1.32
CA VAL A 263 -2.06 -0.42 2.33
C VAL A 263 -3.14 -1.16 3.12
N THR A 264 -4.38 -0.68 3.10
CA THR A 264 -5.53 -1.35 3.72
C THR A 264 -6.19 -2.37 2.80
N ALA A 265 -5.88 -2.34 1.49
CA ALA A 265 -6.43 -3.26 0.50
C ALA A 265 -6.14 -4.73 0.81
N GLY A 266 -4.94 -5.05 1.33
CA GLY A 266 -4.62 -6.43 1.72
C GLY A 266 -5.40 -6.91 2.93
N VAL A 267 -5.64 -6.04 3.92
CA VAL A 267 -6.51 -6.37 5.07
C VAL A 267 -7.95 -6.60 4.59
N PHE A 268 -8.45 -5.70 3.75
CA PHE A 268 -9.77 -5.85 3.12
C PHE A 268 -9.89 -7.19 2.36
N LEU A 269 -8.88 -7.55 1.56
CA LEU A 269 -8.87 -8.82 0.81
C LEU A 269 -9.01 -10.03 1.75
N VAL A 270 -8.23 -10.08 2.84
CA VAL A 270 -8.30 -11.20 3.79
C VAL A 270 -9.66 -11.25 4.47
N VAL A 271 -10.19 -10.10 4.90
CA VAL A 271 -11.52 -10.05 5.52
C VAL A 271 -12.63 -10.40 4.53
N ARG A 272 -12.58 -9.90 3.29
CA ARG A 272 -13.55 -10.25 2.22
C ARG A 272 -13.54 -11.74 1.91
N CYS A 273 -12.38 -12.37 1.97
CA CYS A 273 -12.20 -13.79 1.73
C CYS A 273 -12.29 -14.64 3.01
N SER A 274 -12.81 -14.10 4.13
CA SER A 274 -13.04 -14.88 5.37
C SER A 274 -13.74 -16.22 5.11
N PRO A 275 -14.73 -16.34 4.18
CA PRO A 275 -15.33 -17.64 3.87
C PRO A 275 -14.36 -18.69 3.33
N ILE A 276 -13.21 -18.28 2.79
CA ILE A 276 -12.16 -19.20 2.34
C ILE A 276 -11.15 -19.45 3.45
N TYR A 277 -10.70 -18.38 4.14
CA TYR A 277 -9.66 -18.45 5.17
C TYR A 277 -10.05 -19.26 6.40
N GLU A 278 -11.32 -19.23 6.81
CA GLU A 278 -11.83 -19.99 7.95
C GLU A 278 -11.65 -21.51 7.80
N TYR A 279 -11.56 -22.02 6.56
CA TYR A 279 -11.31 -23.44 6.29
C TYR A 279 -9.80 -23.78 6.15
N SER A 280 -8.89 -22.82 6.39
CA SER A 280 -7.44 -23.02 6.29
C SER A 280 -6.73 -22.59 7.58
N GLU A 281 -6.64 -23.49 8.56
CA GLU A 281 -5.88 -23.21 9.79
C GLU A 281 -4.41 -22.88 9.52
N LEU A 282 -3.82 -23.53 8.50
CA LEU A 282 -2.43 -23.26 8.08
C LEU A 282 -2.28 -21.81 7.63
N ALA A 283 -3.16 -21.33 6.76
CA ALA A 283 -3.08 -19.95 6.27
C ALA A 283 -3.33 -18.93 7.38
N LEU A 284 -4.29 -19.16 8.26
CA LEU A 284 -4.55 -18.30 9.43
C LEU A 284 -3.32 -18.20 10.35
N ASN A 285 -2.66 -19.33 10.63
CA ASN A 285 -1.42 -19.33 11.40
C ASN A 285 -0.29 -18.57 10.68
N VAL A 286 -0.13 -18.73 9.37
CA VAL A 286 0.85 -17.97 8.57
C VAL A 286 0.57 -16.48 8.62
N ILE A 287 -0.69 -16.05 8.43
CA ILE A 287 -1.12 -14.66 8.52
C ILE A 287 -0.79 -14.08 9.91
N THR A 288 -1.07 -14.83 10.97
CA THR A 288 -0.77 -14.42 12.35
C THR A 288 0.74 -14.23 12.56
N ILE A 289 1.56 -15.20 12.13
CA ILE A 289 3.03 -15.14 12.28
C ILE A 289 3.62 -13.99 11.48
N VAL A 290 3.20 -13.82 10.23
CA VAL A 290 3.68 -12.72 9.37
C VAL A 290 3.24 -11.37 9.94
N GLY A 291 1.99 -11.25 10.40
CA GLY A 291 1.45 -10.03 10.99
C GLY A 291 2.20 -9.60 12.25
N MET A 292 2.36 -10.51 13.23
CA MET A 292 3.09 -10.20 14.48
C MET A 292 4.57 -9.90 14.23
N SER A 293 5.21 -10.62 13.29
CA SER A 293 6.61 -10.38 12.92
C SER A 293 6.77 -9.01 12.27
N THR A 294 5.85 -8.62 11.40
CA THR A 294 5.83 -7.30 10.76
C THR A 294 5.64 -6.19 11.78
N ALA A 295 4.69 -6.36 12.71
CA ALA A 295 4.41 -5.40 13.76
C ALA A 295 5.66 -5.12 14.61
N PHE A 296 6.34 -6.16 15.05
CA PHE A 296 7.56 -6.07 15.84
C PHE A 296 8.73 -5.46 15.04
N PHE A 297 9.01 -6.01 13.85
CA PHE A 297 10.07 -5.52 12.96
C PHE A 297 9.95 -4.01 12.74
N ALA A 298 8.79 -3.56 12.27
CA ALA A 298 8.59 -2.17 11.91
C ALA A 298 8.70 -1.23 13.13
N ALA A 299 8.21 -1.64 14.30
CA ALA A 299 8.33 -0.86 15.53
C ALA A 299 9.79 -0.71 15.97
N THR A 300 10.61 -1.77 15.87
CA THR A 300 12.05 -1.71 16.21
C THR A 300 12.81 -0.76 15.29
N VAL A 301 12.50 -0.75 14.00
CA VAL A 301 13.12 0.18 13.03
C VAL A 301 12.67 1.62 13.28
N ALA A 302 11.38 1.85 13.58
CA ALA A 302 10.84 3.17 13.88
C ALA A 302 11.55 3.86 15.06
N LEU A 303 12.02 3.09 16.05
CA LEU A 303 12.76 3.63 17.21
C LEU A 303 14.02 4.41 16.84
N VAL A 304 14.69 4.06 15.75
CA VAL A 304 16.01 4.61 15.39
C VAL A 304 15.97 5.54 14.18
N GLN A 305 14.90 5.54 13.38
CA GLN A 305 14.77 6.43 12.23
C GLN A 305 14.72 7.90 12.66
N THR A 306 15.23 8.80 11.81
CA THR A 306 15.28 10.24 12.08
C THR A 306 14.36 11.07 11.20
N ASP A 307 13.95 10.54 10.05
CA ASP A 307 12.99 11.18 9.15
C ASP A 307 11.56 11.05 9.70
N ILE A 308 10.90 12.21 9.91
CA ILE A 308 9.54 12.28 10.49
C ILE A 308 8.52 11.44 9.70
N LYS A 309 8.57 11.48 8.36
CA LYS A 309 7.67 10.69 7.50
C LYS A 309 8.00 9.20 7.57
N LYS A 310 9.29 8.82 7.57
CA LYS A 310 9.70 7.42 7.68
C LYS A 310 9.33 6.80 9.01
N ILE A 311 9.43 7.53 10.12
CA ILE A 311 8.95 7.06 11.44
C ILE A 311 7.46 6.72 11.38
N ILE A 312 6.63 7.62 10.83
CA ILE A 312 5.19 7.40 10.70
C ILE A 312 4.88 6.26 9.71
N ALA A 313 5.68 6.10 8.64
CA ALA A 313 5.55 5.02 7.68
C ALA A 313 5.83 3.63 8.31
N TYR A 314 6.94 3.49 9.06
CA TYR A 314 7.19 2.26 9.83
C TYR A 314 6.13 2.00 10.88
N SER A 315 5.62 3.05 11.50
CA SER A 315 4.47 2.93 12.38
C SER A 315 3.22 2.42 11.65
N THR A 316 2.99 2.81 10.39
CA THR A 316 1.91 2.24 9.57
C THR A 316 2.13 0.77 9.28
N CYS A 317 3.33 0.37 8.86
CA CYS A 317 3.71 -1.02 8.66
C CYS A 317 3.45 -1.87 9.91
N SER A 318 3.80 -1.34 11.10
CA SER A 318 3.52 -1.98 12.39
C SER A 318 2.03 -2.15 12.65
N GLN A 319 1.20 -1.11 12.42
CA GLN A 319 -0.25 -1.19 12.65
C GLN A 319 -0.95 -2.14 11.67
N LEU A 320 -0.48 -2.20 10.41
CA LEU A 320 -0.96 -3.22 9.46
C LEU A 320 -0.62 -4.63 9.95
N GLY A 321 0.56 -4.84 10.52
CA GLY A 321 0.91 -6.10 11.18
C GLY A 321 -0.10 -6.49 12.26
N TYR A 322 -0.56 -5.54 13.09
CA TYR A 322 -1.64 -5.76 14.06
C TYR A 322 -2.94 -6.21 13.39
N MET A 323 -3.35 -5.56 12.30
CA MET A 323 -4.57 -5.93 11.58
C MET A 323 -4.47 -7.34 10.99
N PHE A 324 -3.29 -7.73 10.47
CA PHE A 324 -3.09 -9.07 9.93
C PHE A 324 -3.09 -10.14 11.00
N PHE A 325 -2.41 -9.96 12.12
CA PHE A 325 -2.51 -10.98 13.14
C PHE A 325 -3.90 -11.04 13.79
N ALA A 326 -4.64 -9.92 13.85
CA ALA A 326 -6.05 -9.95 14.23
C ALA A 326 -6.89 -10.79 13.25
N ALA A 327 -6.73 -10.58 11.95
CA ALA A 327 -7.40 -11.39 10.93
C ALA A 327 -6.96 -12.87 10.99
N GLY A 328 -5.68 -13.13 11.25
CA GLY A 328 -5.12 -14.48 11.35
C GLY A 328 -5.60 -15.26 12.57
N VAL A 329 -5.98 -14.59 13.66
CA VAL A 329 -6.63 -15.26 14.80
C VAL A 329 -8.17 -15.39 14.64
N GLY A 330 -8.71 -15.01 13.46
CA GLY A 330 -10.14 -15.07 13.16
C GLY A 330 -10.92 -13.83 13.59
N ALA A 331 -10.28 -12.80 14.15
CA ALA A 331 -10.94 -11.57 14.60
C ALA A 331 -11.01 -10.52 13.47
N TYR A 332 -11.67 -10.86 12.36
CA TYR A 332 -11.77 -10.01 11.16
C TYR A 332 -12.47 -8.68 11.42
N ASN A 333 -13.55 -8.68 12.19
CA ASN A 333 -14.29 -7.49 12.58
C ASN A 333 -13.43 -6.54 13.43
N VAL A 334 -12.56 -7.08 14.29
CA VAL A 334 -11.60 -6.30 15.10
C VAL A 334 -10.51 -5.70 14.20
N ALA A 335 -10.03 -6.46 13.20
CA ALA A 335 -9.09 -5.94 12.20
C ALA A 335 -9.72 -4.76 11.43
N MET A 336 -10.98 -4.87 11.01
CA MET A 336 -11.71 -3.79 10.34
C MET A 336 -11.98 -2.59 11.26
N PHE A 337 -12.26 -2.84 12.53
CA PHE A 337 -12.41 -1.76 13.51
C PHE A 337 -11.11 -0.97 13.69
N HIS A 338 -9.99 -1.66 13.78
CA HIS A 338 -8.70 -1.00 13.87
C HIS A 338 -8.34 -0.27 12.56
N LEU A 339 -8.67 -0.82 11.41
CA LEU A 339 -8.52 -0.15 10.11
C LEU A 339 -9.32 1.16 10.07
N PHE A 340 -10.58 1.14 10.53
CA PHE A 340 -11.45 2.30 10.58
C PHE A 340 -10.88 3.42 11.47
N THR A 341 -10.47 3.09 12.69
CA THR A 341 -9.86 4.07 13.61
C THR A 341 -8.49 4.55 13.13
N HIS A 342 -7.67 3.63 12.57
CA HIS A 342 -6.35 3.88 12.01
C HIS A 342 -6.39 4.95 10.92
N ALA A 343 -7.40 4.93 10.06
CA ALA A 343 -7.53 5.88 8.97
C ALA A 343 -7.51 7.34 9.48
N PHE A 344 -8.20 7.63 10.59
CA PHE A 344 -8.27 8.97 11.15
C PHE A 344 -6.94 9.42 11.79
N PHE A 345 -6.41 8.64 12.73
CA PHE A 345 -5.21 9.08 13.43
C PHE A 345 -3.95 9.03 12.55
N LYS A 346 -3.89 8.14 11.55
CA LYS A 346 -2.75 8.10 10.62
C LYS A 346 -2.78 9.24 9.62
N ALA A 347 -3.93 9.52 9.03
CA ALA A 347 -4.06 10.70 8.17
C ALA A 347 -3.70 11.97 8.94
N LEU A 348 -4.17 12.10 10.19
CA LEU A 348 -3.84 13.21 11.07
C LEU A 348 -2.32 13.35 11.29
N LEU A 349 -1.63 12.25 11.61
CA LEU A 349 -0.18 12.27 11.85
C LEU A 349 0.63 12.58 10.60
N PHE A 350 0.26 12.02 9.44
CA PHE A 350 0.93 12.33 8.18
C PHE A 350 0.71 13.78 7.75
N LEU A 351 -0.53 14.26 7.73
CA LEU A 351 -0.82 15.65 7.36
C LEU A 351 -0.23 16.63 8.38
N GLY A 352 -0.28 16.31 9.68
CA GLY A 352 0.37 17.10 10.72
C GLY A 352 1.89 17.17 10.54
N SER A 353 2.54 16.05 10.17
CA SER A 353 3.97 16.08 9.83
C SER A 353 4.24 16.91 8.58
N GLY A 354 3.31 16.90 7.59
CA GLY A 354 3.38 17.80 6.43
C GLY A 354 3.35 19.26 6.81
N SER A 355 2.52 19.65 7.77
CA SER A 355 2.47 21.00 8.31
C SER A 355 3.79 21.39 8.98
N VAL A 356 4.40 20.48 9.74
CA VAL A 356 5.73 20.71 10.35
C VAL A 356 6.80 20.88 9.26
N ILE A 357 6.85 19.96 8.28
CA ILE A 357 7.83 20.01 7.17
C ILE A 357 7.70 21.33 6.38
N HIS A 358 6.47 21.76 6.13
CA HIS A 358 6.21 23.03 5.45
C HIS A 358 6.76 24.22 6.24
N ALA A 359 6.56 24.26 7.56
CA ALA A 359 7.10 25.30 8.43
C ALA A 359 8.64 25.31 8.46
N PHE A 360 9.29 24.17 8.23
CA PHE A 360 10.76 24.02 8.20
C PHE A 360 11.34 24.04 6.77
N LYS A 361 10.61 24.51 5.75
CA LYS A 361 11.06 24.59 4.34
C LYS A 361 11.68 23.28 3.85
N ASP A 362 10.88 22.20 3.92
CA ASP A 362 11.17 20.83 3.47
C ASP A 362 12.23 20.05 4.30
N GLU A 363 12.60 20.49 5.51
CA GLU A 363 13.41 19.68 6.41
C GLU A 363 12.55 18.54 7.00
N GLN A 364 13.09 17.30 6.98
CA GLN A 364 12.40 16.11 7.46
C GLN A 364 13.11 15.43 8.66
N ASP A 365 14.35 15.80 8.96
CA ASP A 365 15.12 15.22 10.07
C ASP A 365 14.70 15.83 11.41
N ILE A 366 14.09 15.01 12.28
CA ILE A 366 13.65 15.44 13.63
C ILE A 366 14.80 15.92 14.54
N ASN A 367 16.05 15.55 14.25
CA ASN A 367 17.21 16.05 15.00
C ASN A 367 17.57 17.50 14.64
N LYS A 368 17.06 18.00 13.51
CA LYS A 368 17.24 19.41 13.08
C LYS A 368 16.03 20.27 13.40
N MET A 369 14.97 19.68 13.92
CA MET A 369 13.79 20.38 14.42
C MET A 369 13.95 20.60 15.92
N GLY A 370 13.00 21.27 16.55
CA GLY A 370 12.94 21.43 18.01
C GLY A 370 12.39 22.80 18.43
N GLY A 371 11.86 22.88 19.65
CA GLY A 371 11.45 24.14 20.30
C GLY A 371 10.28 24.88 19.67
N VAL A 372 9.59 24.32 18.70
CA VAL A 372 8.58 25.02 17.87
C VAL A 372 7.15 24.94 18.40
N TRP A 373 6.89 24.29 19.53
CA TRP A 373 5.54 24.11 20.07
C TRP A 373 4.76 25.42 20.28
N LYS A 374 5.46 26.52 20.58
CA LYS A 374 4.85 27.87 20.72
C LYS A 374 4.56 28.54 19.38
N LYS A 375 5.29 28.18 18.32
CA LYS A 375 5.16 28.74 16.98
C LYS A 375 4.12 27.99 16.13
N LEU A 376 3.91 26.70 16.44
CA LEU A 376 2.95 25.80 15.78
C LEU A 376 1.94 25.25 16.79
N PRO A 377 1.17 26.10 17.52
CA PRO A 377 0.34 25.62 18.62
C PRO A 377 -0.80 24.70 18.18
N TYR A 378 -1.46 24.99 17.05
CA TYR A 378 -2.55 24.14 16.53
C TYR A 378 -2.00 22.81 16.02
N THR A 379 -0.98 22.83 15.19
CA THR A 379 -0.32 21.63 14.69
C THR A 379 0.21 20.77 15.84
N TYR A 380 0.77 21.37 16.89
CA TYR A 380 1.26 20.67 18.07
C TYR A 380 0.14 19.90 18.80
N VAL A 381 -0.97 20.56 19.10
CA VAL A 381 -2.11 19.92 19.78
C VAL A 381 -2.69 18.78 18.94
N LEU A 382 -2.86 19.00 17.64
CA LEU A 382 -3.40 17.99 16.71
C LEU A 382 -2.48 16.78 16.58
N MET A 383 -1.16 17.00 16.56
CA MET A 383 -0.16 15.91 16.56
C MET A 383 -0.15 15.14 17.89
N ILE A 384 -0.37 15.81 19.04
CA ILE A 384 -0.55 15.14 20.34
C ILE A 384 -1.77 14.21 20.29
N ILE A 385 -2.92 14.71 19.82
CA ILE A 385 -4.15 13.91 19.71
C ILE A 385 -3.90 12.67 18.83
N GLY A 386 -3.28 12.84 17.66
CA GLY A 386 -2.93 11.72 16.79
C GLY A 386 -1.95 10.74 17.43
N THR A 387 -0.97 11.23 18.19
CA THR A 387 0.01 10.40 18.90
C THR A 387 -0.64 9.61 20.03
N LEU A 388 -1.48 10.23 20.85
CA LEU A 388 -2.22 9.58 21.92
C LEU A 388 -3.16 8.50 21.35
N ALA A 389 -3.87 8.80 20.25
CA ALA A 389 -4.73 7.83 19.60
C ALA A 389 -3.93 6.64 19.04
N LEU A 390 -2.80 6.89 18.35
CA LEU A 390 -1.93 5.84 17.83
C LEU A 390 -1.37 4.93 18.93
N THR A 391 -0.95 5.51 20.04
CA THR A 391 -0.34 4.73 21.14
C THR A 391 -1.33 3.85 21.88
N GLY A 392 -2.64 4.12 21.75
CA GLY A 392 -3.68 3.42 22.52
C GLY A 392 -3.84 4.01 23.91
N PHE A 393 -3.69 5.33 24.05
CA PHE A 393 -3.97 6.00 25.30
C PHE A 393 -5.47 5.88 25.66
N PRO A 394 -5.83 5.56 26.91
CA PRO A 394 -7.21 5.34 27.32
C PRO A 394 -8.19 6.41 26.84
N PHE A 395 -9.39 5.99 26.50
CA PHE A 395 -10.52 6.80 26.00
C PHE A 395 -10.38 7.36 24.57
N LEU A 396 -9.29 7.15 23.87
CA LEU A 396 -9.12 7.54 22.47
C LEU A 396 -9.38 6.36 21.51
N SER A 397 -9.60 6.64 20.23
CA SER A 397 -10.05 5.64 19.25
C SER A 397 -9.14 4.42 19.16
N GLY A 398 -7.82 4.63 19.19
CA GLY A 398 -6.84 3.54 19.11
C GLY A 398 -6.80 2.63 20.34
N PHE A 399 -7.20 3.10 21.50
CA PHE A 399 -7.36 2.27 22.71
C PHE A 399 -8.38 1.17 22.48
N TYR A 400 -9.59 1.53 22.06
CA TYR A 400 -10.67 0.56 21.88
C TYR A 400 -10.35 -0.48 20.81
N SER A 401 -9.68 -0.10 19.73
CA SER A 401 -9.43 -0.99 18.60
C SER A 401 -8.16 -1.83 18.75
N LYS A 402 -7.07 -1.25 19.27
CA LYS A 402 -5.78 -1.95 19.38
C LYS A 402 -5.74 -2.92 20.55
N ASP A 403 -6.33 -2.52 21.70
CA ASP A 403 -6.41 -3.41 22.84
C ASP A 403 -7.32 -4.61 22.54
N ALA A 404 -8.43 -4.40 21.81
CA ALA A 404 -9.25 -5.50 21.32
C ALA A 404 -8.46 -6.50 20.45
N ILE A 405 -7.57 -6.04 19.58
CA ILE A 405 -6.71 -6.95 18.80
C ILE A 405 -5.87 -7.85 19.71
N ILE A 406 -5.26 -7.27 20.73
CA ILE A 406 -4.39 -8.00 21.67
C ILE A 406 -5.23 -8.98 22.52
N GLU A 407 -6.42 -8.56 22.95
CA GLU A 407 -7.37 -9.37 23.72
C GLU A 407 -7.83 -10.59 22.92
N PHE A 408 -8.31 -10.40 21.69
CA PHE A 408 -8.75 -11.50 20.83
C PHE A 408 -7.62 -12.46 20.45
N ALA A 409 -6.39 -11.96 20.28
CA ALA A 409 -5.22 -12.82 20.08
C ALA A 409 -4.96 -13.72 21.30
N TYR A 410 -5.12 -13.20 22.53
CA TYR A 410 -5.02 -13.99 23.76
C TYR A 410 -6.15 -15.02 23.87
N LEU A 411 -7.39 -14.61 23.58
CA LEU A 411 -8.60 -15.45 23.70
C LEU A 411 -8.63 -16.60 22.68
N ARG A 412 -7.87 -16.51 21.58
CA ARG A 412 -7.74 -17.64 20.64
C ARG A 412 -7.26 -18.93 21.32
N GLY A 413 -6.52 -18.82 22.43
CA GLY A 413 -6.17 -19.94 23.29
C GLY A 413 -5.14 -20.93 22.73
N ASN A 414 -4.65 -20.70 21.51
CA ASN A 414 -3.59 -21.50 20.89
C ASN A 414 -2.20 -20.86 21.07
N THR A 415 -1.16 -21.63 20.80
CA THR A 415 0.23 -21.18 20.96
C THR A 415 0.53 -19.93 20.13
N THR A 416 0.05 -19.88 18.87
CA THR A 416 0.25 -18.75 17.95
C THR A 416 -0.41 -17.48 18.47
N GLY A 417 -1.64 -17.59 19.02
CA GLY A 417 -2.39 -16.49 19.61
C GLY A 417 -1.69 -15.91 20.85
N TYR A 418 -1.17 -16.75 21.75
CA TYR A 418 -0.43 -16.27 22.93
C TYR A 418 0.87 -15.54 22.53
N TYR A 419 1.62 -16.05 21.55
CA TYR A 419 2.79 -15.34 21.01
C TYR A 419 2.40 -14.01 20.37
N ALA A 420 1.31 -13.98 19.59
CA ALA A 420 0.82 -12.75 18.97
C ALA A 420 0.40 -11.71 20.02
N ALA A 421 -0.29 -12.11 21.08
CA ALA A 421 -0.66 -11.23 22.17
C ALA A 421 0.57 -10.67 22.91
N GLY A 422 1.56 -11.51 23.24
CA GLY A 422 2.80 -11.08 23.91
C GLY A 422 3.63 -10.12 23.06
N ILE A 423 3.84 -10.44 21.79
CA ILE A 423 4.51 -9.56 20.82
C ILE A 423 3.70 -8.27 20.62
N GLY A 424 2.37 -8.35 20.58
CA GLY A 424 1.47 -7.21 20.50
C GLY A 424 1.68 -6.23 21.66
N ILE A 425 1.68 -6.70 22.90
CA ILE A 425 1.94 -5.86 24.08
C ILE A 425 3.31 -5.19 24.01
N PHE A 426 4.36 -5.95 23.69
CA PHE A 426 5.72 -5.42 23.58
C PHE A 426 5.82 -4.38 22.46
N THR A 427 5.21 -4.64 21.33
CA THR A 427 5.16 -3.70 20.19
C THR A 427 4.35 -2.44 20.53
N ALA A 428 3.30 -2.53 21.37
CA ALA A 428 2.57 -1.36 21.85
C ALA A 428 3.45 -0.43 22.69
N LEU A 429 4.30 -1.00 23.56
CA LEU A 429 5.31 -0.23 24.32
C LEU A 429 6.30 0.46 23.37
N LEU A 430 6.85 -0.26 22.39
CA LEU A 430 7.75 0.32 21.39
C LEU A 430 7.07 1.44 20.60
N THR A 431 5.80 1.22 20.21
CA THR A 431 4.97 2.22 19.52
C THR A 431 4.86 3.51 20.32
N SER A 432 4.62 3.41 21.60
CA SER A 432 4.54 4.57 22.48
C SER A 432 5.89 5.31 22.57
N ILE A 433 7.00 4.59 22.79
CA ILE A 433 8.33 5.19 22.92
C ILE A 433 8.74 5.94 21.65
N TYR A 434 8.64 5.34 20.43
CA TYR A 434 9.06 6.03 19.21
C TYR A 434 8.14 7.20 18.85
N SER A 435 6.84 7.09 19.14
CA SER A 435 5.88 8.17 18.87
C SER A 435 6.14 9.38 19.76
N TRP A 436 6.39 9.18 21.04
CA TRP A 436 6.77 10.26 21.96
C TRP A 436 8.18 10.78 21.67
N ARG A 437 9.11 9.94 21.22
CA ARG A 437 10.41 10.39 20.72
C ARG A 437 10.24 11.37 19.56
N LEU A 438 9.37 11.05 18.59
CA LEU A 438 9.05 11.94 17.47
C LEU A 438 8.50 13.27 17.99
N MET A 439 7.49 13.24 18.86
CA MET A 439 6.85 14.44 19.42
C MET A 439 7.83 15.31 20.21
N PHE A 440 8.60 14.70 21.12
CA PHE A 440 9.51 15.44 21.98
C PHE A 440 10.69 16.05 21.20
N LYS A 441 11.28 15.31 20.26
CA LYS A 441 12.37 15.87 19.43
C LYS A 441 11.87 16.98 18.51
N THR A 442 10.71 16.80 17.87
CA THR A 442 10.18 17.79 16.93
C THR A 442 9.72 19.08 17.60
N PHE A 443 9.03 19.00 18.75
CA PHE A 443 8.39 20.17 19.36
C PHE A 443 9.10 20.72 20.59
N HIS A 444 9.74 19.86 21.40
CA HIS A 444 10.39 20.23 22.67
C HIS A 444 11.92 20.11 22.65
N GLY A 445 12.49 19.55 21.59
CA GLY A 445 13.94 19.44 21.42
C GLY A 445 14.62 20.81 21.31
N GLU A 446 15.94 20.81 21.29
CA GLU A 446 16.72 22.02 20.97
C GLU A 446 16.62 22.31 19.48
N TYR A 447 16.38 23.59 19.16
CA TYR A 447 16.37 24.03 17.76
C TYR A 447 17.78 23.95 17.18
N ASN A 448 17.96 23.15 16.14
CA ASN A 448 19.25 22.89 15.50
C ASN A 448 19.19 23.03 13.96
N ASN A 449 18.26 23.83 13.45
CA ASN A 449 18.16 24.08 12.03
C ASN A 449 19.04 25.24 11.60
N LYS A 450 19.95 25.02 10.65
CA LYS A 450 20.84 26.04 10.09
C LYS A 450 20.26 26.79 8.89
N LYS A 451 19.16 26.26 8.30
CA LYS A 451 18.54 26.81 7.08
C LYS A 451 17.38 27.75 7.34
N VAL A 452 16.65 27.53 8.42
CA VAL A 452 15.46 28.32 8.80
C VAL A 452 15.66 28.86 10.17
N SER A 453 15.34 30.13 10.44
CA SER A 453 15.34 30.63 11.80
C SER A 453 14.05 30.23 12.51
N ILE A 454 14.08 30.08 13.84
CA ILE A 454 12.87 29.74 14.60
C ILE A 454 11.79 30.84 14.47
N GLU A 455 12.21 32.05 14.18
CA GLU A 455 11.32 33.20 14.01
C GLU A 455 10.55 33.15 12.70
N ASP A 456 11.13 32.53 11.65
CA ASP A 456 10.51 32.37 10.33
C ASP A 456 9.51 31.23 10.31
N THR A 457 9.46 30.38 11.34
CA THR A 457 8.48 29.29 11.41
C THR A 457 7.10 29.85 11.77
N HIS A 458 6.11 29.49 10.98
CA HIS A 458 4.72 29.92 11.15
C HIS A 458 3.75 28.76 11.02
N GLU A 459 2.57 28.92 11.60
CA GLU A 459 1.49 27.94 11.52
C GLU A 459 0.99 27.78 10.06
N SER A 460 0.49 26.60 9.76
CA SER A 460 -0.08 26.30 8.45
C SER A 460 -1.36 27.11 8.19
N PRO A 461 -1.66 27.42 6.91
CA PRO A 461 -2.88 28.14 6.56
C PRO A 461 -4.14 27.36 6.95
N VAL A 462 -5.24 28.07 7.17
CA VAL A 462 -6.52 27.51 7.64
C VAL A 462 -7.00 26.35 6.77
N VAL A 463 -6.79 26.43 5.46
CA VAL A 463 -7.17 25.37 4.51
C VAL A 463 -6.48 24.03 4.78
N MET A 464 -5.30 24.04 5.41
CA MET A 464 -4.60 22.84 5.87
C MET A 464 -5.03 22.44 7.29
N LEU A 465 -5.39 23.39 8.16
CA LEU A 465 -5.79 23.10 9.54
C LEU A 465 -7.17 22.46 9.64
N ILE A 466 -8.13 22.86 8.79
CA ILE A 466 -9.50 22.30 8.80
C ILE A 466 -9.49 20.77 8.65
N PRO A 467 -8.83 20.17 7.65
CA PRO A 467 -8.72 18.71 7.55
C PRO A 467 -8.11 18.05 8.79
N LEU A 468 -7.09 18.66 9.38
CA LEU A 468 -6.45 18.14 10.60
C LEU A 468 -7.43 18.15 11.79
N ILE A 469 -8.22 19.20 11.95
CA ILE A 469 -9.24 19.29 13.02
C ILE A 469 -10.31 18.21 12.82
N LEU A 470 -10.82 18.03 11.60
CA LEU A 470 -11.83 17.01 11.32
C LEU A 470 -11.30 15.60 11.55
N LEU A 471 -10.06 15.31 11.16
CA LEU A 471 -9.41 14.03 11.43
C LEU A 471 -9.19 13.81 12.93
N SER A 472 -8.90 14.87 13.70
CA SER A 472 -8.72 14.77 15.14
C SER A 472 -10.02 14.39 15.87
N ILE A 473 -11.18 14.88 15.38
CA ILE A 473 -12.49 14.46 15.90
C ILE A 473 -12.67 12.95 15.72
N GLY A 474 -12.36 12.40 14.54
CA GLY A 474 -12.39 10.96 14.32
C GLY A 474 -11.37 10.20 15.20
N ALA A 475 -10.15 10.73 15.37
CA ALA A 475 -9.13 10.13 16.23
C ALA A 475 -9.52 10.08 17.70
N VAL A 476 -10.39 10.98 18.18
CA VAL A 476 -10.90 10.97 19.55
C VAL A 476 -12.14 10.08 19.69
N PHE A 477 -13.14 10.29 18.84
CA PHE A 477 -14.49 9.77 19.07
C PHE A 477 -14.82 8.49 18.31
N ALA A 478 -14.20 8.20 17.17
CA ALA A 478 -14.59 7.07 16.33
C ALA A 478 -14.52 5.72 17.06
N GLY A 479 -13.53 5.53 17.92
CA GLY A 479 -13.40 4.29 18.71
C GLY A 479 -14.57 4.08 19.66
N PHE A 480 -14.90 5.08 20.46
CA PHE A 480 -16.00 4.99 21.41
C PHE A 480 -17.36 4.84 20.72
N THR A 481 -17.61 5.65 19.68
CA THR A 481 -18.91 5.69 18.99
C THR A 481 -19.22 4.40 18.26
N PHE A 482 -18.22 3.81 17.60
CA PHE A 482 -18.42 2.66 16.72
C PHE A 482 -18.02 1.31 17.33
N LYS A 483 -17.51 1.27 18.57
CA LYS A 483 -17.11 0.04 19.25
C LYS A 483 -18.21 -1.03 19.22
N GLU A 484 -19.41 -0.68 19.67
CA GLU A 484 -20.52 -1.65 19.77
C GLU A 484 -20.96 -2.14 18.38
N LEU A 485 -20.90 -1.27 17.35
CA LEU A 485 -21.24 -1.63 15.98
C LEU A 485 -20.24 -2.62 15.37
N PHE A 486 -18.94 -2.48 15.67
CA PHE A 486 -17.89 -3.30 15.05
C PHE A 486 -17.61 -4.58 15.84
N ILE A 487 -17.53 -4.51 17.16
CA ILE A 487 -17.07 -5.62 18.02
C ILE A 487 -18.08 -6.05 19.09
N GLY A 488 -19.22 -5.35 19.22
CA GLY A 488 -20.30 -5.75 20.10
C GLY A 488 -21.04 -6.99 19.57
N TYR A 489 -21.72 -7.70 20.47
CA TYR A 489 -22.48 -8.90 20.11
C TYR A 489 -23.54 -8.63 19.03
N ASP A 490 -24.30 -7.56 19.15
CA ASP A 490 -25.28 -7.16 18.14
C ASP A 490 -24.63 -6.73 16.83
N GLY A 491 -23.44 -6.13 16.88
CA GLY A 491 -22.68 -5.75 15.71
C GLY A 491 -22.26 -6.96 14.88
N ILE A 492 -21.75 -8.00 15.51
CA ILE A 492 -21.34 -9.24 14.83
C ILE A 492 -22.54 -9.89 14.14
N ASN A 493 -23.66 -10.02 14.82
CA ASN A 493 -24.83 -10.74 14.31
C ASN A 493 -25.67 -9.93 13.32
N ASN A 494 -25.77 -8.61 13.47
CA ASN A 494 -26.66 -7.78 12.68
C ASN A 494 -25.92 -6.94 11.64
N PHE A 495 -24.78 -6.33 11.98
CA PHE A 495 -24.05 -5.46 11.08
C PHE A 495 -23.15 -6.22 10.13
N TRP A 496 -22.30 -7.12 10.63
CA TRP A 496 -21.38 -7.88 9.78
C TRP A 496 -22.02 -9.05 9.06
N LYS A 497 -22.98 -9.72 9.67
CA LYS A 497 -23.83 -10.81 9.18
C LYS A 497 -23.24 -11.60 7.98
N ASP A 498 -23.59 -11.21 6.75
CA ASP A 498 -23.17 -11.92 5.53
C ASP A 498 -21.88 -11.34 4.91
N SER A 499 -21.35 -10.25 5.47
CA SER A 499 -20.16 -9.57 4.94
C SER A 499 -18.87 -10.15 5.46
N ILE A 500 -18.89 -10.77 6.65
CA ILE A 500 -17.77 -11.46 7.29
C ILE A 500 -18.27 -12.83 7.75
N PHE A 501 -17.53 -13.88 7.41
CA PHE A 501 -17.85 -15.24 7.79
C PHE A 501 -17.00 -15.67 8.99
N PHE A 502 -17.64 -16.34 9.95
CA PHE A 502 -17.00 -16.96 11.11
C PHE A 502 -17.47 -18.41 11.19
N LEU A 503 -16.55 -19.37 11.12
CA LEU A 503 -16.86 -20.79 11.27
C LEU A 503 -17.24 -21.12 12.72
N GLU A 504 -16.50 -20.55 13.66
CA GLU A 504 -16.80 -20.61 15.09
C GLU A 504 -17.05 -19.19 15.61
N PRO A 505 -18.11 -18.95 16.37
CA PRO A 505 -18.36 -17.65 16.98
C PRO A 505 -17.18 -17.23 17.85
N LEU A 506 -16.77 -15.96 17.75
CA LEU A 506 -15.78 -15.40 18.67
C LEU A 506 -16.31 -15.50 20.10
N SER A 507 -15.48 -15.97 21.03
CA SER A 507 -15.89 -16.09 22.44
C SER A 507 -16.17 -14.70 23.03
N ASN A 508 -17.22 -14.59 23.82
CA ASN A 508 -17.54 -13.39 24.61
C ASN A 508 -16.75 -13.33 25.92
N ASP A 509 -15.80 -14.24 26.13
CA ASP A 509 -14.97 -14.27 27.32
C ASP A 509 -14.05 -13.03 27.36
N HIS A 510 -13.69 -12.64 28.56
CA HIS A 510 -12.72 -11.57 28.76
C HIS A 510 -11.42 -12.16 29.32
N PRO A 511 -10.27 -11.65 28.85
CA PRO A 511 -8.98 -12.00 29.46
C PRO A 511 -8.96 -11.63 30.96
N PRO A 512 -8.04 -12.19 31.75
CA PRO A 512 -7.86 -11.81 33.13
C PRO A 512 -7.58 -10.30 33.28
N LEU A 513 -8.08 -9.68 34.36
CA LEU A 513 -8.00 -8.24 34.59
C LEU A 513 -6.54 -7.69 34.50
N TRP A 514 -5.55 -8.46 34.97
CA TRP A 514 -4.17 -8.06 34.90
C TRP A 514 -3.69 -7.88 33.44
N PHE A 515 -4.20 -8.71 32.52
CA PHE A 515 -3.86 -8.63 31.08
C PHE A 515 -4.47 -7.39 30.45
N LEU A 516 -5.75 -7.08 30.75
CA LEU A 516 -6.45 -5.89 30.26
C LEU A 516 -5.78 -4.58 30.69
N ILE A 517 -5.25 -4.53 31.93
CA ILE A 517 -4.61 -3.34 32.48
C ILE A 517 -3.16 -3.19 32.01
N LEU A 518 -2.51 -4.25 31.58
CA LEU A 518 -1.07 -4.26 31.28
C LEU A 518 -0.71 -3.30 30.13
N THR A 519 -1.39 -3.39 28.99
CA THR A 519 -1.11 -2.54 27.82
C THR A 519 -1.32 -1.06 28.10
N PRO A 520 -2.47 -0.60 28.62
CA PRO A 520 -2.66 0.80 28.98
C PRO A 520 -1.62 1.31 29.99
N THR A 521 -1.26 0.52 30.98
CA THR A 521 -0.26 0.88 31.99
C THR A 521 1.10 1.11 31.36
N LEU A 522 1.56 0.20 30.48
CA LEU A 522 2.82 0.34 29.78
C LEU A 522 2.85 1.59 28.88
N VAL A 523 1.75 1.86 28.19
CA VAL A 523 1.59 3.05 27.34
C VAL A 523 1.71 4.34 28.18
N ILE A 524 1.01 4.43 29.30
CA ILE A 524 1.06 5.61 30.17
C ILE A 524 2.46 5.79 30.76
N LEU A 525 3.09 4.74 31.27
CA LEU A 525 4.43 4.79 31.88
C LEU A 525 5.52 5.14 30.86
N SER A 526 5.33 4.79 29.58
CA SER A 526 6.29 5.11 28.53
C SER A 526 6.43 6.61 28.27
N ILE A 527 5.38 7.43 28.55
CA ILE A 527 5.40 8.89 28.32
C ILE A 527 6.47 9.60 29.16
N PRO A 528 6.47 9.46 30.52
CA PRO A 528 7.52 10.08 31.33
C PRO A 528 8.91 9.50 31.06
N ILE A 529 9.01 8.21 30.69
CA ILE A 529 10.26 7.58 30.28
C ILE A 529 10.81 8.25 29.01
N ALA A 530 9.98 8.41 27.99
CA ALA A 530 10.38 9.07 26.74
C ALA A 530 10.72 10.56 26.97
N TYR A 531 9.98 11.27 27.82
CA TYR A 531 10.30 12.64 28.20
C TYR A 531 11.67 12.74 28.88
N TYR A 532 11.96 11.84 29.83
CA TYR A 532 13.25 11.79 30.49
C TYR A 532 14.40 11.54 29.51
N LEU A 533 14.24 10.56 28.60
CA LEU A 533 15.26 10.16 27.63
C LEU A 533 15.53 11.23 26.55
N PHE A 534 14.49 11.89 26.03
CA PHE A 534 14.64 12.73 24.84
C PHE A 534 14.61 14.23 25.12
N VAL A 535 14.19 14.66 26.32
CA VAL A 535 14.15 16.08 26.72
C VAL A 535 15.13 16.37 27.85
N LYS A 536 15.08 15.60 28.96
CA LYS A 536 15.94 15.86 30.13
C LYS A 536 17.36 15.34 29.97
N ASN A 537 17.56 14.08 29.59
CA ASN A 537 18.88 13.47 29.48
C ASN A 537 19.18 13.04 28.04
N LYS A 538 19.54 14.00 27.20
CA LYS A 538 19.79 13.83 25.77
C LYS A 538 20.99 12.93 25.45
N ASN A 539 21.95 12.80 26.38
CA ASN A 539 23.15 11.98 26.19
C ASN A 539 22.88 10.49 26.39
N LEU A 540 21.86 10.12 27.16
CA LEU A 540 21.58 8.73 27.50
C LEU A 540 21.19 7.88 26.27
N PRO A 541 20.32 8.31 25.34
CA PRO A 541 20.06 7.59 24.11
C PRO A 541 21.32 7.35 23.25
N GLU A 542 22.21 8.34 23.16
CA GLU A 542 23.48 8.21 22.44
C GLU A 542 24.42 7.22 23.11
N GLN A 543 24.51 7.25 24.45
CA GLN A 543 25.29 6.26 25.21
C GLN A 543 24.76 4.83 25.00
N ILE A 544 23.44 4.63 25.07
CA ILE A 544 22.81 3.32 24.81
C ILE A 544 23.10 2.84 23.39
N ALA A 545 23.01 3.73 22.39
CA ALA A 545 23.31 3.41 21.00
C ALA A 545 24.80 3.04 20.80
N ASN A 546 25.71 3.71 21.50
CA ASN A 546 27.14 3.44 21.44
C ASN A 546 27.52 2.12 22.13
N ILE A 547 26.93 1.81 23.30
CA ILE A 547 27.14 0.56 24.02
C ILE A 547 26.68 -0.63 23.16
N ASN A 548 25.53 -0.51 22.50
CA ASN A 548 24.93 -1.55 21.66
C ASN A 548 25.07 -1.24 20.16
N ASN A 549 26.20 -0.73 19.73
CA ASN A 549 26.44 -0.27 18.35
C ASN A 549 26.06 -1.31 17.26
N PRO A 550 26.35 -2.62 17.40
CA PRO A 550 25.92 -3.61 16.42
C PRO A 550 24.39 -3.69 16.27
N LEU A 551 23.66 -3.69 17.39
CA LEU A 551 22.20 -3.69 17.38
C LEU A 551 21.65 -2.39 16.81
N TYR A 552 22.20 -1.24 17.21
CA TYR A 552 21.79 0.06 16.68
C TYR A 552 21.97 0.12 15.16
N LYS A 553 23.13 -0.32 14.62
CA LYS A 553 23.39 -0.39 13.18
C LYS A 553 22.44 -1.35 12.46
N PHE A 554 22.15 -2.50 13.07
CA PHE A 554 21.20 -3.48 12.52
C PHE A 554 19.80 -2.88 12.35
N LEU A 555 19.31 -2.16 13.37
CA LEU A 555 18.02 -1.48 13.32
C LEU A 555 18.03 -0.28 12.35
N LEU A 556 19.11 0.50 12.36
CA LEU A 556 19.25 1.67 11.48
C LEU A 556 19.25 1.28 10.00
N ASN A 557 19.91 0.17 9.66
CA ASN A 557 19.90 -0.42 8.32
C ASN A 557 18.70 -1.34 8.09
N LYS A 558 17.60 -1.17 8.85
CA LYS A 558 16.31 -1.82 8.58
C LYS A 558 16.43 -3.34 8.48
N TRP A 559 17.20 -3.98 9.38
CA TRP A 559 17.53 -5.40 9.39
C TRP A 559 18.23 -5.89 8.11
N TYR A 560 18.87 -5.00 7.36
CA TYR A 560 19.58 -5.27 6.11
C TYR A 560 18.74 -5.92 5.00
N PHE A 561 17.43 -5.73 5.00
CA PHE A 561 16.57 -6.27 3.93
C PHE A 561 16.85 -5.65 2.57
N ASP A 562 17.14 -4.33 2.51
CA ASP A 562 17.47 -3.65 1.25
C ASP A 562 18.77 -4.19 0.64
N GLU A 563 19.81 -4.40 1.45
CA GLU A 563 21.11 -4.94 1.04
C GLU A 563 20.99 -6.42 0.63
N LEU A 564 20.16 -7.19 1.36
CA LEU A 564 19.89 -8.58 1.02
C LEU A 564 19.24 -8.68 -0.36
N TYR A 565 18.23 -7.87 -0.63
CA TYR A 565 17.51 -7.87 -1.91
C TYR A 565 18.37 -7.32 -3.05
N ASP A 566 19.19 -6.31 -2.80
CA ASP A 566 20.16 -5.82 -3.79
C ASP A 566 21.11 -6.94 -4.21
N THR A 567 21.61 -7.73 -3.25
CA THR A 567 22.57 -8.81 -3.50
C THR A 567 21.91 -10.02 -4.17
N LEU A 568 20.72 -10.43 -3.71
CA LEU A 568 20.09 -11.67 -4.20
C LEU A 568 19.30 -11.47 -5.51
N PHE A 569 18.71 -10.30 -5.72
CA PHE A 569 17.79 -10.07 -6.85
C PHE A 569 18.25 -8.96 -7.79
N VAL A 570 18.59 -7.76 -7.27
CA VAL A 570 18.80 -6.59 -8.12
C VAL A 570 20.09 -6.70 -8.93
N ARG A 571 21.21 -6.98 -8.28
CA ARG A 571 22.53 -7.12 -8.97
C ARG A 571 22.54 -8.29 -9.93
N PRO A 572 22.09 -9.52 -9.57
CA PRO A 572 22.03 -10.64 -10.52
C PRO A 572 21.13 -10.34 -11.73
N SER A 573 19.95 -9.73 -11.51
CA SER A 573 19.04 -9.37 -12.61
C SER A 573 19.66 -8.33 -13.55
N LYS A 574 20.32 -7.30 -13.02
CA LYS A 574 21.06 -6.32 -13.83
C LYS A 574 22.19 -6.97 -14.62
N SER A 575 22.95 -7.86 -14.00
CA SER A 575 24.06 -8.58 -14.66
C SER A 575 23.55 -9.48 -15.77
N LEU A 576 22.46 -10.22 -15.50
CA LEU A 576 21.79 -11.06 -16.50
C LEU A 576 21.25 -10.20 -17.64
N GLY A 577 20.58 -9.09 -17.36
CA GLY A 577 20.07 -8.17 -18.37
C GLY A 577 21.19 -7.60 -19.26
N LEU A 578 22.31 -7.20 -18.68
CA LEU A 578 23.49 -6.74 -19.42
C LEU A 578 24.10 -7.84 -20.29
N PHE A 579 24.14 -9.07 -19.78
CA PHE A 579 24.60 -10.24 -20.54
C PHE A 579 23.68 -10.52 -21.73
N LEU A 580 22.36 -10.58 -21.51
CA LEU A 580 21.37 -10.81 -22.55
C LEU A 580 21.45 -9.71 -23.62
N TRP A 581 21.47 -8.45 -23.21
CA TRP A 581 21.61 -7.32 -24.14
C TRP A 581 22.88 -7.39 -24.98
N LYS A 582 24.06 -7.52 -24.33
CA LYS A 582 25.34 -7.48 -25.05
C LYS A 582 25.60 -8.73 -25.90
N PHE A 583 25.20 -9.90 -25.39
CA PHE A 583 25.48 -11.17 -26.07
C PHE A 583 24.36 -11.58 -27.02
N PHE A 584 23.10 -11.60 -26.57
CA PHE A 584 21.99 -12.04 -27.42
C PHE A 584 21.54 -10.93 -28.37
N ASP A 585 21.19 -9.75 -27.88
CA ASP A 585 20.66 -8.70 -28.74
C ASP A 585 21.74 -8.17 -29.70
N LEU A 586 22.81 -7.58 -29.17
CA LEU A 586 23.81 -6.93 -30.03
C LEU A 586 24.64 -7.91 -30.87
N LYS A 587 25.04 -9.07 -30.30
CA LYS A 587 25.97 -9.96 -31.00
C LYS A 587 25.24 -11.03 -31.82
N ILE A 588 24.18 -11.63 -31.33
CA ILE A 588 23.45 -12.68 -32.04
C ILE A 588 22.36 -12.09 -32.92
N ILE A 589 21.38 -11.37 -32.36
CA ILE A 589 20.24 -10.87 -33.12
C ILE A 589 20.66 -9.84 -34.13
N ASP A 590 21.31 -8.76 -33.70
CA ASP A 590 21.74 -7.68 -34.59
C ASP A 590 22.96 -8.11 -35.43
N GLY A 591 23.97 -8.68 -34.78
CA GLY A 591 25.24 -9.02 -35.42
C GLY A 591 25.16 -10.13 -36.47
N PHE A 592 24.36 -11.17 -36.27
CA PHE A 592 24.10 -12.20 -37.29
C PHE A 592 22.87 -11.91 -38.14
N GLY A 593 21.88 -11.19 -37.62
CA GLY A 593 20.66 -10.81 -38.32
C GLY A 593 20.89 -9.59 -39.24
N PRO A 594 20.25 -8.43 -38.95
CA PRO A 594 20.25 -7.27 -39.86
C PRO A 594 21.63 -6.78 -40.22
N ASP A 595 22.53 -6.58 -39.25
CA ASP A 595 23.86 -6.04 -39.47
C ASP A 595 24.79 -7.04 -40.13
N GLY A 596 24.69 -8.32 -39.77
CA GLY A 596 25.43 -9.41 -40.35
C GLY A 596 25.08 -9.61 -41.82
N ILE A 597 23.79 -9.68 -42.14
CA ILE A 597 23.30 -9.79 -43.53
C ILE A 597 23.69 -8.57 -44.34
N SER A 598 23.51 -7.37 -43.83
CA SER A 598 23.90 -6.12 -44.47
C SER A 598 25.40 -6.11 -44.77
N THR A 599 26.23 -6.51 -43.80
CA THR A 599 27.69 -6.59 -43.97
C THR A 599 28.08 -7.66 -45.01
N LEU A 600 27.39 -8.79 -45.02
CA LEU A 600 27.59 -9.87 -45.98
C LEU A 600 27.24 -9.40 -47.41
N ILE A 601 26.08 -8.78 -47.59
CA ILE A 601 25.65 -8.20 -48.86
C ILE A 601 26.66 -7.14 -49.33
N LYS A 602 27.12 -6.25 -48.44
CA LYS A 602 28.15 -5.24 -48.75
C LYS A 602 29.45 -5.89 -49.20
N LYS A 603 29.92 -6.95 -48.54
CA LYS A 603 31.11 -7.70 -48.95
C LYS A 603 30.94 -8.37 -50.32
N PHE A 604 29.77 -8.97 -50.56
CA PHE A 604 29.45 -9.55 -51.89
C PHE A 604 29.38 -8.47 -52.97
N SER A 605 28.73 -7.33 -52.70
CA SER A 605 28.65 -6.21 -53.63
C SER A 605 30.04 -5.68 -54.01
N ILE A 606 30.95 -5.50 -53.04
CA ILE A 606 32.32 -5.07 -53.27
C ILE A 606 33.07 -6.11 -54.14
N LYS A 607 32.86 -7.40 -53.90
CA LYS A 607 33.47 -8.47 -54.75
C LYS A 607 32.86 -8.48 -56.14
N ALA A 608 31.53 -8.35 -56.24
CA ALA A 608 30.84 -8.32 -57.54
C ALA A 608 31.27 -7.13 -58.39
N ASN A 609 31.44 -5.93 -57.80
CA ASN A 609 31.95 -4.76 -58.53
C ASN A 609 33.35 -4.96 -59.12
N LYS A 610 34.18 -5.84 -58.55
CA LYS A 610 35.48 -6.19 -59.08
C LYS A 610 35.42 -6.97 -60.42
N PHE A 611 34.28 -7.66 -60.72
CA PHE A 611 34.03 -8.31 -61.98
C PHE A 611 33.76 -7.29 -63.11
N GLN A 612 33.36 -6.07 -62.77
CA GLN A 612 33.21 -4.98 -63.71
C GLN A 612 34.58 -4.32 -63.90
N SER A 613 35.44 -4.93 -64.74
CA SER A 613 36.81 -4.45 -64.99
C SER A 613 36.84 -3.21 -65.84
N GLY A 614 35.74 -2.81 -66.50
CA GLY A 614 35.68 -1.68 -67.45
C GLY A 614 36.27 -1.98 -68.81
N PHE A 615 36.85 -3.16 -69.03
CA PHE A 615 37.48 -3.52 -70.30
C PHE A 615 36.50 -4.27 -71.21
N ILE A 616 36.12 -3.67 -72.34
CA ILE A 616 35.11 -4.22 -73.28
C ILE A 616 35.50 -5.61 -73.77
N TYR A 617 36.79 -5.86 -74.03
CA TYR A 617 37.25 -7.17 -74.53
C TYR A 617 36.99 -8.33 -73.49
N GLN A 618 37.04 -8.07 -72.19
CA GLN A 618 36.76 -9.07 -71.18
C GLN A 618 35.27 -9.43 -71.19
N TYR A 619 34.41 -8.44 -71.31
CA TYR A 619 32.96 -8.70 -71.41
C TYR A 619 32.60 -9.44 -72.70
N ALA A 620 33.17 -9.05 -73.82
CA ALA A 620 33.01 -9.72 -75.11
C ALA A 620 33.48 -11.19 -75.03
N PHE A 621 34.62 -11.45 -74.39
CA PHE A 621 35.13 -12.81 -74.17
C PHE A 621 34.19 -13.68 -73.30
N VAL A 622 33.70 -13.18 -72.19
CA VAL A 622 32.78 -13.86 -71.33
C VAL A 622 31.44 -14.13 -72.06
N MET A 623 30.94 -13.17 -72.82
CA MET A 623 29.75 -13.33 -73.65
C MET A 623 29.93 -14.41 -74.71
N LEU A 624 31.08 -14.47 -75.38
CA LEU A 624 31.40 -15.51 -76.34
C LEU A 624 31.50 -16.90 -75.70
N LEU A 625 32.13 -16.99 -74.54
CA LEU A 625 32.18 -18.26 -73.80
C LEU A 625 30.76 -18.71 -73.33
N GLY A 626 29.94 -17.79 -72.83
CA GLY A 626 28.55 -18.10 -72.45
C GLY A 626 27.70 -18.54 -73.63
N PHE A 627 27.84 -17.84 -74.76
CA PHE A 627 27.18 -18.18 -76.02
C PHE A 627 27.61 -19.54 -76.55
N SER A 628 28.93 -19.82 -76.58
CA SER A 628 29.50 -21.12 -76.99
C SER A 628 28.99 -22.27 -76.11
N ALA A 629 28.94 -22.05 -74.73
CA ALA A 629 28.43 -23.04 -73.80
C ALA A 629 26.93 -23.32 -74.01
N LEU A 630 26.14 -22.28 -74.30
CA LEU A 630 24.71 -22.37 -74.56
C LEU A 630 24.42 -23.10 -75.88
N LEU A 631 25.22 -22.77 -76.96
CA LEU A 631 25.14 -23.49 -78.20
C LEU A 631 25.52 -24.98 -78.04
N THR A 632 26.62 -25.25 -77.35
CA THR A 632 27.05 -26.64 -77.11
C THR A 632 25.95 -27.39 -76.31
N PHE A 633 25.37 -26.77 -75.36
CA PHE A 633 24.23 -27.39 -74.61
C PHE A 633 23.03 -27.66 -75.49
N LEU A 634 22.69 -26.78 -76.41
CA LEU A 634 21.58 -26.94 -77.35
C LEU A 634 21.85 -28.00 -78.42
N ILE A 635 23.12 -28.19 -78.84
CA ILE A 635 23.52 -29.17 -79.88
C ILE A 635 23.65 -30.60 -79.29
N VAL A 636 24.09 -30.67 -78.02
CA VAL A 636 24.26 -32.00 -77.31
C VAL A 636 22.93 -32.54 -76.73
N LYS A 637 21.93 -31.70 -76.68
CA LYS A 637 20.59 -32.08 -76.30
C LYS A 637 19.78 -32.43 -77.54
#